data_e9239e7e5696a3d694738f6883bbcbae
#
_entry.id   e9239e7e5696a3d694738f6883bbcbae
#
_cell.length_a   1.000
_cell.length_b   1.000
_cell.length_c   1.000
_cell.angle_alpha   90.00
_cell.angle_beta   90.00
_cell.angle_gamma   90.00
#
_symmetry.space_group_name_H-M   'P 1'
#
loop_
_entity.id
_entity.type
_entity.pdbx_description
1 polymer ?
#
loop_
_entity_poly.entity_id
_entity_poly.type
_entity_poly.pdbx_seq_one_letter_code
_entity_poly.pdbx_strand_id
1 'polypeptide(L)'
;MKLSELKTGERGVIVKVMGHGGFRKRIVEMGFIKGKVVDVLLNAPLQDPVKYKILGYEVSLRRSEADMIEVISVEEAAEIEKNRPKISEPLEKGSDSLSDTQLRDAAMKKRRTINVALVGNPNCGKTSLFNFASGAHERVGNYSGVTVDAKTGHASFEGYDFNIVDLPGTYSLSAYSPEELYVRKEIIEHTPDVVINVIDASNIERNLYLTTQLIDMHLRMVCALNMFDETEKRGDNVDYAKLGELFGVPMIPTTFTTGRGVELLFHIIINMYEGLDFLDDKGNLDPEVAEGIRQWHEQYRKSEKEDAEHEEDFASGVKPKHNVFRHIHINHGPYVEEGIEAIQAVLKQENDLRHRYSTRYLAIKLLEKDKETEHLIVSSTSRAEEIFSVRDKAVADVQNYTHEDCETVIMDAKYGFIHGALQEAGYQTGNKKDTYQLTHLIDQIITNRYVGFPIFILMIWIMFEATFSLGQYPMGWIESGVEWIGTTIAGTMPSGPLKDMLIDGVIGGVGSVIVFLPQILILYFFISFMEDSGYMARAAFIMDKLMHKMGLHGKSFIPLIMGFGCNVPAVMATRTIESRRSRLITMMILPLMSCSARFPIYIMIIGTMFAQQYRSSVMMSLYVVGIIMAILMSRLFSKMLFKGEDTPFVMELPPYRFPTAKAISRHTWQKGKEYLKKMGGIILVASIIVWALGYFPHNEELSRVEQQEQSYIGRIGRAIEPVFRPQGFDWKLDVGLISGIGAKEIVASSMGILYHNDDVVEEGSEESYSNLRKQMVADGITPLSSYCFLLFVLLYFPCIATIAAIKGETGSWKWASFAAVYTTALAWIVSAVVYQIGAMLGL
;
A
#
# COMPACT_ATOMS: atom_id res chain seq x y z
N MET A 1 18.64 -27.61 -13.01
CA MET A 1 17.45 -27.17 -13.79
C MET A 1 16.98 -25.84 -13.24
N LYS A 2 16.19 -25.08 -14.01
CA LYS A 2 15.64 -23.81 -13.52
C LYS A 2 14.30 -24.03 -12.84
N LEU A 3 13.97 -23.18 -11.86
CA LEU A 3 12.68 -23.27 -11.14
C LEU A 3 11.46 -23.17 -12.09
N SER A 4 11.57 -22.39 -13.18
CA SER A 4 10.52 -22.26 -14.20
C SER A 4 10.24 -23.53 -15.03
N GLU A 5 11.19 -24.48 -15.04
CA GLU A 5 11.09 -25.74 -15.77
C GLU A 5 10.30 -26.80 -15.00
N LEU A 6 10.16 -26.64 -13.66
CA LEU A 6 9.33 -27.52 -12.84
C LEU A 6 7.86 -27.41 -13.20
N LYS A 7 7.17 -28.56 -13.24
CA LYS A 7 5.73 -28.62 -13.53
C LYS A 7 4.92 -28.50 -12.25
N THR A 8 3.65 -28.14 -12.41
CA THR A 8 2.70 -28.10 -11.29
C THR A 8 2.68 -29.44 -10.53
N GLY A 9 2.88 -29.39 -9.23
CA GLY A 9 2.97 -30.54 -8.32
C GLY A 9 4.39 -31.09 -8.14
N GLU A 10 5.38 -30.63 -8.89
CA GLU A 10 6.79 -31.03 -8.71
C GLU A 10 7.46 -30.21 -7.61
N ARG A 11 8.53 -30.80 -7.04
CA ARG A 11 9.33 -30.25 -5.95
C ARG A 11 10.78 -30.11 -6.38
N GLY A 12 11.41 -29.01 -5.96
CA GLY A 12 12.84 -28.84 -6.16
C GLY A 12 13.51 -28.28 -4.90
N VAL A 13 14.81 -28.53 -4.75
CA VAL A 13 15.65 -27.93 -3.72
C VAL A 13 16.47 -26.80 -4.35
N ILE A 14 16.44 -25.61 -3.78
CA ILE A 14 17.14 -24.45 -4.32
C ILE A 14 18.65 -24.65 -4.14
N VAL A 15 19.39 -24.52 -5.23
CA VAL A 15 20.86 -24.59 -5.24
C VAL A 15 21.47 -23.20 -5.26
N LYS A 16 20.91 -22.32 -6.10
CA LYS A 16 21.45 -20.96 -6.29
C LYS A 16 20.37 -20.01 -6.79
N VAL A 17 20.41 -18.79 -6.30
CA VAL A 17 19.63 -17.66 -6.84
C VAL A 17 20.56 -16.79 -7.65
N MET A 18 20.34 -16.71 -8.96
CA MET A 18 21.09 -15.87 -9.90
C MET A 18 20.49 -14.46 -9.94
N GLY A 19 21.21 -13.52 -10.56
CA GLY A 19 20.82 -12.11 -10.64
C GLY A 19 21.58 -11.24 -9.66
N HIS A 20 21.47 -9.92 -9.81
CA HIS A 20 22.18 -8.94 -9.00
C HIS A 20 21.22 -7.86 -8.48
N GLY A 21 21.60 -7.19 -7.39
CA GLY A 21 20.85 -6.05 -6.84
C GLY A 21 19.50 -6.40 -6.22
N GLY A 22 18.53 -5.51 -6.42
CA GLY A 22 17.22 -5.58 -5.74
C GLY A 22 16.40 -6.85 -6.00
N PHE A 23 16.56 -7.48 -7.17
CA PHE A 23 15.86 -8.73 -7.49
C PHE A 23 16.28 -9.87 -6.56
N ARG A 24 17.61 -10.16 -6.52
CA ARG A 24 18.13 -11.26 -5.73
C ARG A 24 17.79 -11.12 -4.25
N LYS A 25 17.97 -9.90 -3.73
CA LYS A 25 17.64 -9.60 -2.33
C LYS A 25 16.17 -9.87 -2.03
N ARG A 26 15.27 -9.36 -2.84
CA ARG A 26 13.83 -9.55 -2.66
C ARG A 26 13.42 -11.03 -2.69
N ILE A 27 14.00 -11.81 -3.59
CA ILE A 27 13.73 -13.24 -3.71
C ILE A 27 14.24 -14.00 -2.47
N VAL A 28 15.43 -13.64 -1.98
CA VAL A 28 16.01 -14.27 -0.77
C VAL A 28 15.24 -13.86 0.49
N GLU A 29 14.84 -12.60 0.63
CA GLU A 29 13.94 -12.12 1.70
C GLU A 29 12.59 -12.87 1.71
N MET A 30 12.13 -13.31 0.54
CA MET A 30 10.95 -14.17 0.40
C MET A 30 11.23 -15.65 0.69
N GLY A 31 12.43 -15.99 1.17
CA GLY A 31 12.79 -17.33 1.60
C GLY A 31 13.30 -18.27 0.50
N PHE A 32 13.54 -17.77 -0.73
CA PHE A 32 14.20 -18.57 -1.77
C PHE A 32 15.70 -18.66 -1.52
N ILE A 33 16.09 -19.43 -0.51
CA ILE A 33 17.47 -19.62 -0.06
C ILE A 33 17.97 -21.01 -0.38
N LYS A 34 19.28 -21.15 -0.52
CA LYS A 34 19.95 -22.42 -0.79
C LYS A 34 19.57 -23.51 0.24
N GLY A 35 19.26 -24.69 -0.26
CA GLY A 35 18.89 -25.85 0.54
C GLY A 35 17.42 -25.94 0.94
N LYS A 36 16.59 -24.93 0.65
CA LYS A 36 15.14 -24.98 0.93
C LYS A 36 14.37 -25.64 -0.21
N VAL A 37 13.33 -26.39 0.20
CA VAL A 37 12.42 -27.05 -0.76
C VAL A 37 11.39 -26.03 -1.25
N VAL A 38 11.17 -26.02 -2.54
CA VAL A 38 10.13 -25.22 -3.19
C VAL A 38 9.15 -26.14 -3.94
N ASP A 39 7.87 -25.95 -3.72
CA ASP A 39 6.79 -26.71 -4.37
C ASP A 39 6.15 -25.83 -5.44
N VAL A 40 5.89 -26.36 -6.64
CA VAL A 40 5.15 -25.68 -7.69
C VAL A 40 3.67 -25.97 -7.52
N LEU A 41 2.86 -24.97 -7.13
CA LEU A 41 1.44 -25.17 -6.83
C LEU A 41 0.56 -25.08 -8.06
N LEU A 42 0.61 -23.95 -8.77
CA LEU A 42 -0.22 -23.71 -9.96
C LEU A 42 0.30 -22.53 -10.81
N ASN A 43 -0.15 -22.50 -12.05
CA ASN A 43 0.10 -21.38 -12.97
C ASN A 43 -1.11 -20.47 -13.04
N ALA A 44 -0.87 -19.16 -13.21
CA ALA A 44 -1.95 -18.21 -13.53
C ALA A 44 -2.70 -18.62 -14.81
N PRO A 45 -3.96 -18.17 -15.01
CA PRO A 45 -4.76 -18.48 -16.20
C PRO A 45 -4.04 -18.21 -17.52
N LEU A 46 -3.17 -17.21 -17.58
CA LEU A 46 -2.35 -16.88 -18.74
C LEU A 46 -0.97 -17.56 -18.74
N GLN A 47 -0.76 -18.59 -17.91
CA GLN A 47 0.46 -19.36 -17.69
C GLN A 47 1.64 -18.57 -17.08
N ASP A 48 1.40 -17.33 -16.62
CA ASP A 48 2.36 -16.45 -15.99
C ASP A 48 1.60 -15.38 -15.20
N PRO A 49 1.93 -15.14 -13.90
CA PRO A 49 2.99 -15.75 -13.08
C PRO A 49 2.69 -17.20 -12.63
N VAL A 50 3.67 -17.82 -11.96
CA VAL A 50 3.56 -19.15 -11.36
C VAL A 50 3.54 -19.02 -9.85
N LYS A 51 2.71 -19.82 -9.20
CA LYS A 51 2.55 -19.88 -7.75
C LYS A 51 3.41 -20.99 -7.17
N TYR A 52 4.26 -20.63 -6.24
CA TYR A 52 5.17 -21.52 -5.53
C TYR A 52 4.85 -21.52 -4.05
N LYS A 53 5.18 -22.63 -3.36
CA LYS A 53 5.15 -22.71 -1.90
C LYS A 53 6.58 -22.88 -1.39
N ILE A 54 6.98 -22.02 -0.46
CA ILE A 54 8.29 -22.03 0.17
C ILE A 54 8.16 -21.62 1.64
N LEU A 55 8.89 -22.27 2.53
CA LEU A 55 8.83 -22.02 3.98
C LEU A 55 7.39 -21.98 4.55
N GLY A 56 6.48 -22.75 3.96
CA GLY A 56 5.09 -22.86 4.44
C GLY A 56 4.12 -21.80 3.91
N TYR A 57 4.54 -20.82 3.14
CA TYR A 57 3.66 -19.79 2.55
C TYR A 57 3.73 -19.78 1.02
N GLU A 58 2.80 -19.08 0.39
CA GLU A 58 2.61 -19.07 -1.05
C GLU A 58 3.09 -17.76 -1.68
N VAL A 59 3.98 -17.87 -2.67
CA VAL A 59 4.57 -16.75 -3.39
C VAL A 59 4.36 -16.93 -4.88
N SER A 60 4.09 -15.84 -5.58
CA SER A 60 3.97 -15.82 -7.02
C SER A 60 5.15 -15.12 -7.65
N LEU A 61 5.80 -15.80 -8.61
CA LEU A 61 6.90 -15.26 -9.41
C LEU A 61 6.54 -15.34 -10.89
N ARG A 62 7.00 -14.38 -11.65
CA ARG A 62 6.99 -14.48 -13.11
C ARG A 62 7.95 -15.56 -13.58
N ARG A 63 7.66 -16.18 -14.73
CA ARG A 63 8.56 -17.19 -15.28
C ARG A 63 9.97 -16.67 -15.52
N SER A 64 10.11 -15.44 -15.98
CA SER A 64 11.41 -14.78 -16.16
C SER A 64 12.19 -14.61 -14.86
N GLU A 65 11.51 -14.46 -13.73
CA GLU A 65 12.10 -14.37 -12.40
C GLU A 65 12.45 -15.77 -11.86
N ALA A 66 11.59 -16.75 -12.08
CA ALA A 66 11.84 -18.14 -11.74
C ALA A 66 12.99 -18.75 -12.57
N ASP A 67 13.27 -18.24 -13.78
CA ASP A 67 14.43 -18.61 -14.61
C ASP A 67 15.78 -18.28 -13.95
N MET A 68 15.78 -17.35 -12.99
CA MET A 68 16.97 -16.95 -12.23
C MET A 68 17.21 -17.79 -10.98
N ILE A 69 16.38 -18.80 -10.71
CA ILE A 69 16.54 -19.69 -9.56
C ILE A 69 16.88 -21.09 -10.07
N GLU A 70 18.06 -21.59 -9.68
CA GLU A 70 18.49 -22.94 -9.98
C GLU A 70 18.05 -23.91 -8.88
N VAL A 71 17.49 -25.04 -9.29
CA VAL A 71 17.00 -26.10 -8.42
C VAL A 71 17.47 -27.45 -8.86
N ILE A 72 17.55 -28.41 -7.92
CA ILE A 72 17.77 -29.83 -8.18
C ILE A 72 16.59 -30.65 -7.65
N SER A 73 16.44 -31.89 -8.04
CA SER A 73 15.41 -32.75 -7.50
C SER A 73 15.65 -33.05 -6.01
N VAL A 74 14.58 -33.35 -5.28
CA VAL A 74 14.68 -33.71 -3.85
C VAL A 74 15.55 -34.94 -3.62
N GLU A 75 15.56 -35.89 -4.61
CA GLU A 75 16.34 -37.11 -4.57
C GLU A 75 17.85 -36.82 -4.73
N GLU A 76 18.22 -35.95 -5.68
CA GLU A 76 19.61 -35.50 -5.86
C GLU A 76 20.14 -34.74 -4.64
N ALA A 77 19.28 -33.89 -4.01
CA ALA A 77 19.64 -33.15 -2.81
C ALA A 77 19.93 -34.09 -1.62
N ALA A 78 19.12 -35.16 -1.45
CA ALA A 78 19.31 -36.17 -0.39
C ALA A 78 20.61 -36.95 -0.55
N GLU A 79 21.08 -37.21 -1.80
CA GLU A 79 22.36 -37.85 -2.04
C GLU A 79 23.56 -36.95 -1.68
N ILE A 80 23.46 -35.67 -1.97
CA ILE A 80 24.50 -34.66 -1.63
C ILE A 80 24.62 -34.50 -0.11
N GLU A 81 23.50 -34.52 0.62
CA GLU A 81 23.47 -34.35 2.08
C GLU A 81 24.10 -35.53 2.84
N LYS A 82 23.97 -36.75 2.31
CA LYS A 82 24.64 -37.95 2.82
C LYS A 82 26.18 -37.90 2.76
N ASN A 83 26.73 -37.12 1.85
CA ASN A 83 28.17 -37.06 1.58
C ASN A 83 28.89 -35.83 2.20
N ARG A 84 28.24 -35.08 3.09
CA ARG A 84 28.83 -33.90 3.74
C ARG A 84 29.74 -34.28 4.90
N PRO A 85 30.99 -33.76 5.00
CA PRO A 85 31.84 -33.93 6.16
C PRO A 85 31.33 -33.07 7.34
N LYS A 86 31.23 -33.66 8.52
CA LYS A 86 30.89 -32.96 9.78
C LYS A 86 32.06 -32.09 10.22
N ILE A 87 31.84 -30.78 10.32
CA ILE A 87 32.79 -29.84 10.95
C ILE A 87 32.24 -29.50 12.34
N SER A 88 33.02 -29.83 13.34
CA SER A 88 32.82 -29.48 14.75
C SER A 88 33.90 -28.46 15.18
N GLU A 89 33.48 -27.34 15.75
CA GLU A 89 33.92 -26.81 17.06
C GLU A 89 33.68 -25.31 17.22
N PRO A 90 33.32 -24.81 18.41
CA PRO A 90 33.01 -23.43 18.70
C PRO A 90 34.22 -22.64 19.23
N LEU A 91 34.34 -21.39 18.87
CA LEU A 91 35.35 -20.44 19.39
C LEU A 91 34.72 -19.38 20.30
N GLU A 92 35.44 -19.16 21.42
CA GLU A 92 35.09 -18.34 22.57
C GLU A 92 35.28 -16.82 22.36
N LYS A 93 34.43 -16.09 23.07
CA LYS A 93 34.59 -14.78 23.79
C LYS A 93 35.50 -13.69 23.26
N GLY A 94 34.93 -12.54 22.99
CA GLY A 94 35.59 -11.24 23.05
C GLY A 94 34.73 -10.19 23.76
N SER A 95 35.30 -9.57 24.78
CA SER A 95 34.73 -8.68 25.78
C SER A 95 34.70 -7.21 25.36
N ASP A 96 33.77 -6.48 25.96
CA ASP A 96 33.79 -5.09 26.45
C ASP A 96 33.50 -3.91 25.52
N SER A 97 32.37 -3.21 25.90
CA SER A 97 32.44 -1.76 26.15
C SER A 97 31.24 -1.29 27.00
N LEU A 98 31.41 -1.20 28.28
CA LEU A 98 30.40 -0.95 29.33
C LEU A 98 30.16 0.54 29.67
N SER A 99 30.71 1.54 28.97
CA SER A 99 30.73 2.92 29.48
C SER A 99 29.56 3.82 29.00
N ASP A 100 29.00 3.59 27.82
CA ASP A 100 27.94 4.46 27.26
C ASP A 100 26.51 4.09 27.69
N THR A 101 26.28 2.82 27.98
CA THR A 101 24.97 2.31 28.45
C THR A 101 24.63 2.87 29.84
N GLN A 102 25.62 2.99 30.74
CA GLN A 102 25.43 3.46 32.11
C GLN A 102 25.01 4.93 32.21
N LEU A 103 25.50 5.78 31.33
CA LEU A 103 25.14 7.20 31.29
C LEU A 103 23.70 7.41 30.73
N ARG A 104 23.28 6.59 29.77
CA ARG A 104 21.90 6.58 29.31
C ARG A 104 20.94 6.09 30.38
N ASP A 105 21.29 5.04 31.11
CA ASP A 105 20.46 4.48 32.20
C ASP A 105 20.25 5.45 33.36
N ALA A 106 21.25 6.28 33.67
CA ALA A 106 21.13 7.31 34.69
C ALA A 106 20.21 8.48 34.27
N ALA A 107 20.16 8.81 32.97
CA ALA A 107 19.28 9.84 32.43
C ALA A 107 17.82 9.37 32.29
N MET A 108 17.60 8.06 32.03
CA MET A 108 16.28 7.45 31.90
C MET A 108 15.51 7.32 33.22
N LYS A 109 16.18 7.05 34.35
CA LYS A 109 15.55 6.83 35.68
C LYS A 109 14.67 7.96 36.20
N LYS A 110 14.59 9.10 35.50
CA LYS A 110 13.76 10.27 35.89
C LYS A 110 12.53 10.52 35.03
N ARG A 111 12.33 9.83 33.91
CA ARG A 111 11.18 10.03 33.00
C ARG A 111 10.18 8.88 33.15
N ARG A 112 8.90 9.24 33.37
CA ARG A 112 7.78 8.28 33.35
C ARG A 112 7.18 8.10 31.94
N THR A 113 7.86 8.57 30.91
CA THR A 113 7.40 8.47 29.51
C THR A 113 8.36 7.58 28.75
N ILE A 114 7.84 6.52 28.14
CA ILE A 114 8.60 5.52 27.37
C ILE A 114 8.25 5.69 25.89
N ASN A 115 9.28 5.90 25.05
CA ASN A 115 9.11 5.99 23.60
C ASN A 115 9.27 4.60 22.97
N VAL A 116 8.24 4.10 22.31
CA VAL A 116 8.18 2.75 21.75
C VAL A 116 7.98 2.82 20.25
N ALA A 117 8.81 2.09 19.48
CA ALA A 117 8.61 1.90 18.05
C ALA A 117 8.08 0.49 17.77
N LEU A 118 6.97 0.40 17.02
CA LEU A 118 6.45 -0.87 16.50
C LEU A 118 7.09 -1.19 15.16
N VAL A 119 7.81 -2.29 15.10
CA VAL A 119 8.45 -2.81 13.89
C VAL A 119 7.91 -4.21 13.60
N GLY A 120 8.00 -4.67 12.36
CA GLY A 120 7.62 -6.04 11.99
C GLY A 120 7.18 -6.13 10.54
N ASN A 121 7.02 -7.33 10.05
CA ASN A 121 6.66 -7.60 8.67
C ASN A 121 5.27 -7.03 8.29
N PRO A 122 4.99 -6.79 7.01
CA PRO A 122 3.63 -6.51 6.57
C PRO A 122 2.67 -7.61 7.04
N ASN A 123 1.46 -7.22 7.46
CA ASN A 123 0.38 -8.12 7.90
C ASN A 123 0.62 -8.92 9.19
N CYS A 124 1.69 -8.69 9.94
CA CYS A 124 1.93 -9.35 11.22
C CYS A 124 1.04 -8.85 12.37
N GLY A 125 0.21 -7.80 12.14
CA GLY A 125 -0.74 -7.27 13.13
C GLY A 125 -0.26 -6.05 13.92
N LYS A 126 0.79 -5.33 13.49
CA LYS A 126 1.29 -4.09 14.14
C LYS A 126 0.20 -3.07 14.42
N THR A 127 -0.56 -2.72 13.39
CA THR A 127 -1.66 -1.74 13.52
C THR A 127 -2.77 -2.25 14.45
N SER A 128 -2.95 -3.56 14.59
CA SER A 128 -3.90 -4.13 15.57
C SER A 128 -3.42 -3.90 17.00
N LEU A 129 -2.12 -4.11 17.29
CA LEU A 129 -1.52 -3.78 18.59
C LEU A 129 -1.61 -2.28 18.86
N PHE A 130 -1.24 -1.46 17.87
CA PHE A 130 -1.31 0.00 17.98
C PHE A 130 -2.72 0.49 18.34
N ASN A 131 -3.75 0.01 17.63
CA ASN A 131 -5.14 0.36 17.90
C ASN A 131 -5.65 -0.16 19.24
N PHE A 132 -5.19 -1.34 19.67
CA PHE A 132 -5.53 -1.90 20.98
C PHE A 132 -4.93 -1.06 22.10
N ALA A 133 -3.66 -0.72 22.00
CA ALA A 133 -2.93 0.02 23.02
C ALA A 133 -3.32 1.49 23.10
N SER A 134 -3.51 2.18 21.95
CA SER A 134 -3.79 3.63 21.90
C SER A 134 -5.27 4.02 22.14
N GLY A 135 -6.18 3.04 22.17
CA GLY A 135 -7.59 3.28 22.51
C GLY A 135 -8.31 4.35 21.67
N ALA A 136 -7.99 4.50 20.38
CA ALA A 136 -8.55 5.49 19.45
C ALA A 136 -8.01 6.94 19.58
N HIS A 137 -6.94 7.18 20.31
CA HIS A 137 -6.25 8.49 20.35
C HIS A 137 -5.10 8.54 19.33
N GLU A 138 -5.43 8.50 18.04
CA GLU A 138 -4.45 8.51 16.95
C GLU A 138 -4.10 9.95 16.50
N ARG A 139 -2.82 10.22 16.29
CA ARG A 139 -2.33 11.38 15.53
C ARG A 139 -1.56 10.87 14.31
N VAL A 140 -1.99 11.27 13.11
CA VAL A 140 -1.26 10.99 11.86
C VAL A 140 -0.26 12.12 11.65
N GLY A 141 1.02 11.81 11.67
CA GLY A 141 2.11 12.73 11.33
C GLY A 141 2.56 12.51 9.88
N ASN A 142 2.52 13.56 9.04
CA ASN A 142 3.17 13.57 7.74
C ASN A 142 4.57 14.16 7.90
N TYR A 143 5.61 13.36 7.72
CA TYR A 143 6.98 13.87 7.70
C TYR A 143 7.35 14.39 6.31
N SER A 144 7.99 15.57 6.28
CA SER A 144 8.39 16.23 5.03
C SER A 144 9.48 15.42 4.31
N GLY A 145 9.17 14.96 3.11
CA GLY A 145 10.15 14.33 2.20
C GLY A 145 9.87 12.88 1.80
N VAL A 146 9.04 12.15 2.52
CA VAL A 146 8.63 10.77 2.19
C VAL A 146 7.12 10.63 2.35
N THR A 147 6.44 10.04 1.37
CA THR A 147 4.98 9.77 1.39
C THR A 147 4.63 8.55 2.27
N VAL A 148 5.25 8.43 3.45
CA VAL A 148 5.01 7.33 4.37
C VAL A 148 4.39 7.90 5.63
N ASP A 149 3.18 7.47 5.96
CA ASP A 149 2.46 7.90 7.15
C ASP A 149 2.86 7.02 8.35
N ALA A 150 3.63 7.55 9.30
CA ALA A 150 3.76 6.96 10.61
C ALA A 150 2.63 7.46 11.51
N LYS A 151 2.03 6.56 12.27
CA LYS A 151 1.00 6.89 13.25
C LYS A 151 1.61 6.96 14.63
N THR A 152 1.32 8.01 15.37
CA THR A 152 1.69 8.14 16.78
C THR A 152 0.47 7.99 17.66
N GLY A 153 0.58 7.21 18.72
CA GLY A 153 -0.47 6.99 19.71
C GLY A 153 0.09 7.09 21.13
N HIS A 154 -0.78 7.29 22.08
CA HIS A 154 -0.45 7.38 23.51
C HIS A 154 -1.21 6.30 24.26
N ALA A 155 -0.52 5.63 25.18
CA ALA A 155 -1.11 4.66 26.10
C ALA A 155 -0.56 4.93 27.51
N SER A 156 -1.34 4.62 28.55
CA SER A 156 -0.86 4.69 29.94
C SER A 156 -1.09 3.32 30.60
N PHE A 157 -0.02 2.77 31.22
CA PHE A 157 -0.06 1.49 31.88
C PHE A 157 0.86 1.52 33.10
N GLU A 158 0.40 1.05 34.26
CA GLU A 158 1.14 1.01 35.53
C GLU A 158 1.82 2.33 35.95
N GLY A 159 1.21 3.47 35.60
CA GLY A 159 1.74 4.81 35.94
C GLY A 159 2.84 5.31 34.99
N TYR A 160 3.10 4.62 33.89
CA TYR A 160 3.94 5.04 32.77
C TYR A 160 3.09 5.49 31.59
N ASP A 161 3.57 6.52 30.90
CA ASP A 161 3.01 7.01 29.65
C ASP A 161 3.84 6.50 28.48
N PHE A 162 3.20 5.83 27.54
CA PHE A 162 3.83 5.27 26.35
C PHE A 162 3.54 6.14 25.15
N ASN A 163 4.59 6.60 24.47
CA ASN A 163 4.51 7.20 23.14
C ASN A 163 4.82 6.11 22.11
N ILE A 164 3.80 5.61 21.44
CA ILE A 164 3.91 4.50 20.51
C ILE A 164 3.92 5.03 19.09
N VAL A 165 4.93 4.66 18.30
CA VAL A 165 5.04 4.98 16.87
C VAL A 165 4.83 3.71 16.06
N ASP A 166 3.76 3.64 15.25
CA ASP A 166 3.50 2.53 14.32
C ASP A 166 4.29 2.77 13.03
N LEU A 167 5.35 2.02 12.84
CA LEU A 167 6.20 2.10 11.65
C LEU A 167 5.65 1.23 10.51
N PRO A 168 5.90 1.59 9.24
CA PRO A 168 5.51 0.78 8.09
C PRO A 168 5.99 -0.66 8.20
N GLY A 169 5.22 -1.59 7.62
CA GLY A 169 5.64 -2.99 7.54
C GLY A 169 6.83 -3.17 6.62
N THR A 170 7.87 -3.84 7.12
CA THR A 170 9.07 -4.12 6.34
C THR A 170 9.58 -5.53 6.58
N TYR A 171 10.14 -6.16 5.55
CA TYR A 171 10.75 -7.49 5.67
C TYR A 171 12.22 -7.42 6.05
N SER A 172 12.85 -6.30 5.77
CA SER A 172 14.25 -6.04 6.08
C SER A 172 14.50 -4.55 6.33
N LEU A 173 15.66 -4.19 6.88
CA LEU A 173 16.11 -2.82 7.07
C LEU A 173 17.10 -2.39 5.95
N SER A 174 16.93 -2.93 4.77
CA SER A 174 17.67 -2.54 3.59
C SER A 174 17.09 -1.26 2.99
N ALA A 175 17.89 -0.43 2.33
CA ALA A 175 17.45 0.85 1.77
C ALA A 175 16.85 0.72 0.36
N TYR A 176 16.12 -0.37 0.06
CA TYR A 176 15.55 -0.60 -1.28
C TYR A 176 14.16 0.01 -1.46
N SER A 177 13.30 -0.07 -0.44
CA SER A 177 12.00 0.59 -0.48
C SER A 177 12.00 1.89 0.33
N PRO A 178 11.16 2.87 -0.02
CA PRO A 178 10.99 4.08 0.79
C PRO A 178 10.56 3.77 2.23
N GLU A 179 9.75 2.72 2.41
CA GLU A 179 9.26 2.25 3.69
C GLU A 179 10.40 1.70 4.56
N GLU A 180 11.27 0.85 3.99
CA GLU A 180 12.45 0.31 4.67
C GLU A 180 13.42 1.41 5.09
N LEU A 181 13.69 2.35 4.18
CA LEU A 181 14.54 3.50 4.46
C LEU A 181 13.94 4.36 5.58
N TYR A 182 12.62 4.55 5.58
CA TYR A 182 11.94 5.32 6.61
C TYR A 182 12.04 4.63 7.97
N VAL A 183 11.72 3.32 8.08
CA VAL A 183 11.85 2.55 9.32
C VAL A 183 13.27 2.62 9.86
N ARG A 184 14.27 2.45 9.00
CA ARG A 184 15.68 2.53 9.38
C ARG A 184 16.05 3.91 9.91
N LYS A 185 15.67 5.00 9.23
CA LYS A 185 15.94 6.38 9.66
C LYS A 185 15.25 6.69 10.98
N GLU A 186 14.00 6.32 11.15
CA GLU A 186 13.24 6.56 12.37
C GLU A 186 13.90 5.89 13.58
N ILE A 187 14.33 4.65 13.46
CA ILE A 187 15.02 3.92 14.52
C ILE A 187 16.36 4.57 14.86
N ILE A 188 17.12 5.00 13.86
CA ILE A 188 18.46 5.55 14.04
C ILE A 188 18.43 7.00 14.56
N GLU A 189 17.57 7.85 13.97
CA GLU A 189 17.52 9.29 14.27
C GLU A 189 16.77 9.59 15.56
N HIS A 190 15.67 8.87 15.84
CA HIS A 190 14.85 9.10 17.03
C HIS A 190 15.15 8.16 18.20
N THR A 191 15.97 7.11 17.98
CA THR A 191 16.44 6.16 18.99
C THR A 191 15.36 5.85 20.05
N PRO A 192 14.32 5.02 19.74
CA PRO A 192 13.28 4.68 20.68
C PRO A 192 13.87 4.00 21.93
N ASP A 193 13.22 4.19 23.08
CA ASP A 193 13.68 3.58 24.34
C ASP A 193 13.57 2.05 24.26
N VAL A 194 12.50 1.53 23.62
CA VAL A 194 12.27 0.11 23.37
C VAL A 194 11.65 -0.10 21.99
N VAL A 195 12.05 -1.14 21.28
CA VAL A 195 11.46 -1.58 20.03
C VAL A 195 10.58 -2.82 20.28
N ILE A 196 9.33 -2.77 19.88
CA ILE A 196 8.47 -3.96 19.81
C ILE A 196 8.55 -4.51 18.40
N ASN A 197 9.15 -5.68 18.24
CA ASN A 197 9.13 -6.40 16.97
C ASN A 197 7.96 -7.37 16.94
N VAL A 198 6.95 -7.05 16.12
CA VAL A 198 5.75 -7.88 15.96
C VAL A 198 6.00 -8.94 14.91
N ILE A 199 5.93 -10.20 15.34
CA ILE A 199 6.21 -11.41 14.55
C ILE A 199 4.90 -12.15 14.30
N ASP A 200 4.63 -12.52 13.05
CA ASP A 200 3.59 -13.48 12.74
C ASP A 200 4.05 -14.88 13.13
N ALA A 201 3.54 -15.41 14.23
CA ALA A 201 3.92 -16.72 14.75
C ALA A 201 3.58 -17.86 13.78
N SER A 202 2.59 -17.66 12.91
CA SER A 202 2.23 -18.64 11.88
C SER A 202 3.25 -18.76 10.74
N ASN A 203 4.17 -17.77 10.61
CA ASN A 203 5.25 -17.71 9.62
C ASN A 203 6.58 -17.29 10.28
N ILE A 204 6.90 -17.92 11.41
CA ILE A 204 7.94 -17.50 12.34
C ILE A 204 9.33 -17.42 11.68
N GLU A 205 9.74 -18.43 10.90
CA GLU A 205 11.08 -18.51 10.29
C GLU A 205 11.40 -17.29 9.45
N ARG A 206 10.46 -16.83 8.64
CA ARG A 206 10.62 -15.66 7.80
C ARG A 206 10.65 -14.35 8.59
N ASN A 207 9.78 -14.26 9.60
CA ASN A 207 9.65 -13.02 10.38
C ASN A 207 10.90 -12.81 11.28
N LEU A 208 11.58 -13.86 11.69
CA LEU A 208 12.80 -13.81 12.48
C LEU A 208 13.99 -13.18 11.72
N TYR A 209 13.95 -13.11 10.38
CA TYR A 209 15.01 -12.45 9.62
C TYR A 209 15.15 -10.95 9.98
N LEU A 210 14.03 -10.23 10.08
CA LEU A 210 14.04 -8.84 10.55
C LEU A 210 14.58 -8.73 11.98
N THR A 211 14.23 -9.69 12.86
CA THR A 211 14.77 -9.78 14.23
C THR A 211 16.29 -9.81 14.23
N THR A 212 16.90 -10.62 13.35
CA THR A 212 18.37 -10.70 13.24
C THR A 212 19.01 -9.36 12.85
N GLN A 213 18.35 -8.56 12.02
CA GLN A 213 18.85 -7.24 11.63
C GLN A 213 18.72 -6.20 12.75
N LEU A 214 17.63 -6.28 13.53
CA LEU A 214 17.45 -5.42 14.71
C LEU A 214 18.45 -5.75 15.81
N ILE A 215 18.83 -7.03 15.99
CA ILE A 215 19.90 -7.46 16.89
C ILE A 215 21.24 -6.81 16.49
N ASP A 216 21.58 -6.80 15.21
CA ASP A 216 22.82 -6.16 14.71
C ASP A 216 22.87 -4.66 15.05
N MET A 217 21.73 -3.98 15.18
CA MET A 217 21.63 -2.57 15.56
C MET A 217 21.85 -2.32 17.06
N HIS A 218 21.93 -3.35 17.89
CA HIS A 218 22.05 -3.28 19.36
C HIS A 218 20.92 -2.48 20.03
N LEU A 219 19.68 -2.72 19.63
CA LEU A 219 18.49 -2.07 20.18
C LEU A 219 17.92 -2.85 21.37
N ARG A 220 17.36 -2.15 22.35
CA ARG A 220 16.49 -2.78 23.36
C ARG A 220 15.20 -3.21 22.67
N MET A 221 14.92 -4.50 22.63
CA MET A 221 13.84 -5.04 21.82
C MET A 221 13.09 -6.15 22.56
N VAL A 222 11.79 -6.19 22.38
CA VAL A 222 10.91 -7.31 22.75
C VAL A 222 10.19 -7.82 21.52
N CYS A 223 10.05 -9.13 21.39
CA CYS A 223 9.34 -9.77 20.28
C CYS A 223 7.93 -10.19 20.73
N ALA A 224 6.90 -9.66 20.05
CA ALA A 224 5.52 -10.08 20.22
C ALA A 224 5.15 -11.13 19.16
N LEU A 225 5.00 -12.40 19.57
CA LEU A 225 4.59 -13.51 18.71
C LEU A 225 3.08 -13.46 18.52
N ASN A 226 2.61 -12.65 17.56
CA ASN A 226 1.20 -12.43 17.29
C ASN A 226 0.59 -13.58 16.45
N MET A 227 -0.75 -13.64 16.40
CA MET A 227 -1.51 -14.73 15.76
C MET A 227 -1.19 -16.11 16.38
N PHE A 228 -0.85 -16.11 17.65
CA PHE A 228 -0.46 -17.34 18.35
C PHE A 228 -1.62 -18.35 18.46
N ASP A 229 -2.86 -17.87 18.50
CA ASP A 229 -4.06 -18.70 18.40
C ASP A 229 -4.17 -19.49 17.07
N GLU A 230 -3.66 -18.95 15.98
CA GLU A 230 -3.59 -19.69 14.70
C GLU A 230 -2.53 -20.80 14.74
N THR A 231 -1.40 -20.54 15.39
CA THR A 231 -0.33 -21.51 15.61
C THR A 231 -0.82 -22.66 16.50
N GLU A 232 -1.54 -22.34 17.58
CA GLU A 232 -2.18 -23.34 18.47
C GLU A 232 -3.24 -24.18 17.71
N LYS A 233 -4.09 -23.54 16.90
CA LYS A 233 -5.09 -24.24 16.07
C LYS A 233 -4.46 -25.19 15.04
N ARG A 234 -3.30 -24.83 14.49
CA ARG A 234 -2.53 -25.71 13.57
C ARG A 234 -1.88 -26.88 14.30
N GLY A 235 -1.68 -26.78 15.61
CA GLY A 235 -0.93 -27.73 16.41
C GLY A 235 0.58 -27.59 16.22
N ASP A 236 1.05 -26.40 15.78
CA ASP A 236 2.46 -26.08 15.75
C ASP A 236 2.97 -25.95 17.18
N ASN A 237 4.14 -26.51 17.46
CA ASN A 237 4.75 -26.45 18.77
C ASN A 237 6.10 -25.74 18.67
N VAL A 238 6.36 -24.80 19.58
CA VAL A 238 7.63 -24.10 19.71
C VAL A 238 7.83 -23.72 21.17
N ASP A 239 9.01 -23.99 21.71
CA ASP A 239 9.43 -23.42 22.99
C ASP A 239 9.91 -21.98 22.77
N TYR A 240 8.97 -21.02 22.91
CA TYR A 240 9.24 -19.60 22.70
C TYR A 240 10.16 -19.01 23.77
N ALA A 241 10.20 -19.60 25.00
CA ALA A 241 11.13 -19.18 26.05
C ALA A 241 12.56 -19.55 25.64
N LYS A 242 12.77 -20.78 25.18
CA LYS A 242 14.06 -21.24 24.65
C LYS A 242 14.48 -20.46 23.41
N LEU A 243 13.53 -20.15 22.54
CA LEU A 243 13.78 -19.34 21.34
C LEU A 243 14.23 -17.91 21.73
N GLY A 244 13.58 -17.31 22.75
CA GLY A 244 13.97 -16.02 23.31
C GLY A 244 15.37 -16.03 23.89
N GLU A 245 15.74 -17.08 24.61
CA GLU A 245 17.11 -17.31 25.14
C GLU A 245 18.15 -17.37 24.01
N LEU A 246 17.84 -18.09 22.91
CA LEU A 246 18.74 -18.23 21.76
C LEU A 246 18.92 -16.92 20.98
N PHE A 247 17.89 -16.09 20.91
CA PHE A 247 17.94 -14.77 20.28
C PHE A 247 18.37 -13.65 21.24
N GLY A 248 18.50 -13.90 22.54
CA GLY A 248 18.81 -12.90 23.56
C GLY A 248 17.73 -11.81 23.71
N VAL A 249 16.48 -12.10 23.31
CA VAL A 249 15.37 -11.15 23.26
C VAL A 249 14.10 -11.83 23.81
N PRO A 250 13.36 -11.22 24.77
CA PRO A 250 12.10 -11.77 25.25
C PRO A 250 11.10 -12.01 24.12
N MET A 251 10.53 -13.20 24.05
CA MET A 251 9.52 -13.56 23.06
C MET A 251 8.20 -13.89 23.75
N ILE A 252 7.16 -13.10 23.47
CA ILE A 252 5.89 -13.14 24.18
C ILE A 252 4.78 -13.55 23.21
N PRO A 253 4.09 -14.67 23.47
CA PRO A 253 2.92 -15.06 22.71
C PRO A 253 1.79 -14.05 22.89
N THR A 254 1.24 -13.57 21.77
CA THR A 254 0.18 -12.55 21.78
C THR A 254 -0.91 -12.86 20.77
N THR A 255 -2.14 -12.39 21.09
CA THR A 255 -3.27 -12.39 20.15
C THR A 255 -3.97 -11.04 20.27
N PHE A 256 -3.58 -10.08 19.44
CA PHE A 256 -4.04 -8.69 19.57
C PHE A 256 -5.55 -8.50 19.35
N THR A 257 -6.23 -9.44 18.69
CA THR A 257 -7.68 -9.39 18.49
C THR A 257 -8.45 -9.61 19.80
N THR A 258 -7.89 -10.38 20.72
CA THR A 258 -8.48 -10.69 22.04
C THR A 258 -7.80 -9.93 23.17
N GLY A 259 -6.64 -9.30 22.95
CA GLY A 259 -5.82 -8.64 23.98
C GLY A 259 -4.88 -9.58 24.73
N ARG A 260 -4.88 -10.88 24.41
CA ARG A 260 -4.05 -11.91 25.07
C ARG A 260 -2.57 -11.52 24.97
N GLY A 261 -1.85 -11.52 26.10
CA GLY A 261 -0.41 -11.26 26.19
C GLY A 261 0.02 -9.80 26.08
N VAL A 262 -0.93 -8.85 25.87
CA VAL A 262 -0.59 -7.43 25.71
C VAL A 262 -0.15 -6.79 27.03
N GLU A 263 -0.81 -7.11 28.14
CA GLU A 263 -0.44 -6.58 29.46
C GLU A 263 0.95 -7.05 29.86
N LEU A 264 1.26 -8.34 29.69
CA LEU A 264 2.59 -8.90 29.93
C LEU A 264 3.66 -8.21 29.04
N LEU A 265 3.32 -7.93 27.80
CA LEU A 265 4.21 -7.21 26.88
C LEU A 265 4.58 -5.82 27.43
N PHE A 266 3.60 -5.04 27.91
CA PHE A 266 3.85 -3.72 28.48
C PHE A 266 4.59 -3.78 29.80
N HIS A 267 4.28 -4.75 30.65
CA HIS A 267 5.01 -4.97 31.90
C HIS A 267 6.50 -5.27 31.65
N ILE A 268 6.79 -6.12 30.67
CA ILE A 268 8.18 -6.42 30.26
C ILE A 268 8.89 -5.17 29.73
N ILE A 269 8.20 -4.33 28.95
CA ILE A 269 8.79 -3.07 28.45
C ILE A 269 9.16 -2.13 29.60
N ILE A 270 8.31 -2.00 30.63
CA ILE A 270 8.60 -1.20 31.83
C ILE A 270 9.85 -1.72 32.51
N ASN A 271 9.92 -3.02 32.75
CA ASN A 271 11.07 -3.65 33.40
C ASN A 271 12.36 -3.43 32.59
N MET A 272 12.30 -3.60 31.27
CA MET A 272 13.43 -3.31 30.36
C MET A 272 13.85 -1.84 30.42
N TYR A 273 12.89 -0.91 30.52
CA TYR A 273 13.13 0.52 30.62
C TYR A 273 13.80 0.88 31.95
N GLU A 274 13.37 0.28 33.05
CA GLU A 274 13.93 0.47 34.38
C GLU A 274 15.30 -0.20 34.57
N GLY A 275 15.74 -1.02 33.60
CA GLY A 275 17.01 -1.76 33.67
C GLY A 275 16.90 -2.96 34.63
N LEU A 276 15.70 -3.50 34.80
CA LEU A 276 15.46 -4.74 35.54
C LEU A 276 15.64 -5.91 34.58
N ASP A 277 16.71 -6.72 34.76
CA ASP A 277 17.05 -7.77 33.80
C ASP A 277 16.27 -9.06 34.04
N PHE A 278 15.87 -9.68 32.91
CA PHE A 278 15.24 -10.99 32.83
C PHE A 278 16.23 -12.14 32.66
N LEU A 279 17.53 -11.84 32.67
CA LEU A 279 18.57 -12.83 32.45
C LEU A 279 19.34 -13.08 33.75
N ASP A 280 19.62 -14.36 34.04
CA ASP A 280 20.48 -14.73 35.15
C ASP A 280 21.94 -14.30 34.88
N ASP A 281 22.82 -14.43 35.92
CA ASP A 281 24.26 -14.10 35.83
C ASP A 281 25.04 -14.89 34.73
N LYS A 282 24.40 -15.91 34.13
CA LYS A 282 24.93 -16.72 33.04
C LYS A 282 24.34 -16.34 31.68
N GLY A 283 23.43 -15.36 31.66
CA GLY A 283 22.75 -14.89 30.45
C GLY A 283 21.62 -15.83 29.99
N ASN A 284 21.07 -16.66 30.87
CA ASN A 284 19.85 -17.40 30.59
C ASN A 284 18.64 -16.61 31.09
N LEU A 285 17.47 -16.87 30.49
CA LEU A 285 16.21 -16.27 30.98
C LEU A 285 16.03 -16.62 32.44
N ASP A 286 15.74 -15.65 33.31
CA ASP A 286 15.50 -15.88 34.72
C ASP A 286 14.44 -16.98 34.85
N PRO A 287 14.75 -18.08 35.57
CA PRO A 287 13.84 -19.20 35.71
C PRO A 287 12.45 -18.84 36.24
N GLU A 288 12.37 -17.84 37.11
CA GLU A 288 11.09 -17.31 37.62
C GLU A 288 10.27 -16.66 36.55
N VAL A 289 10.90 -15.87 35.65
CA VAL A 289 10.24 -15.21 34.50
C VAL A 289 9.84 -16.27 33.46
N ALA A 290 10.73 -17.21 33.16
CA ALA A 290 10.43 -18.31 32.25
C ALA A 290 9.28 -19.18 32.76
N GLU A 291 9.25 -19.46 34.06
CA GLU A 291 8.22 -20.22 34.71
C GLU A 291 6.89 -19.41 34.77
N GLY A 292 6.95 -18.10 35.04
CA GLY A 292 5.79 -17.21 35.00
C GLY A 292 5.13 -17.18 33.61
N ILE A 293 5.93 -17.11 32.55
CA ILE A 293 5.46 -17.20 31.18
C ILE A 293 4.81 -18.57 30.89
N ARG A 294 5.41 -19.68 31.39
CA ARG A 294 4.85 -21.01 31.21
C ARG A 294 3.55 -21.22 32.01
N GLN A 295 3.50 -20.78 33.26
CA GLN A 295 2.33 -20.87 34.12
C GLN A 295 1.16 -20.05 33.59
N TRP A 296 1.43 -18.84 33.08
CA TRP A 296 0.45 -18.02 32.44
C TRP A 296 -0.17 -18.73 31.21
N HIS A 297 0.65 -19.42 30.42
CA HIS A 297 0.19 -20.22 29.27
C HIS A 297 -0.65 -21.43 29.70
N GLU A 298 -0.26 -22.10 30.77
CA GLU A 298 -1.02 -23.26 31.30
C GLU A 298 -2.35 -22.84 31.93
N GLN A 299 -2.38 -21.70 32.64
CA GLN A 299 -3.61 -21.14 33.18
C GLN A 299 -4.55 -20.69 32.07
N TYR A 300 -4.04 -20.07 31.02
CA TYR A 300 -4.87 -19.63 29.91
C TYR A 300 -5.46 -20.81 29.10
N ARG A 301 -4.73 -21.92 28.97
CA ARG A 301 -5.28 -23.19 28.44
C ARG A 301 -6.39 -23.78 29.30
N LYS A 302 -6.37 -23.52 30.61
CA LYS A 302 -7.42 -23.98 31.53
C LYS A 302 -8.62 -23.05 31.57
N SER A 303 -8.42 -21.73 31.38
CA SER A 303 -9.48 -20.72 31.43
C SER A 303 -10.35 -20.64 30.18
N GLU A 304 -9.93 -21.20 29.03
CA GLU A 304 -10.87 -21.43 27.90
C GLU A 304 -12.01 -22.41 28.27
N LYS A 305 -11.97 -23.02 29.46
CA LYS A 305 -13.04 -23.89 29.99
C LYS A 305 -13.85 -23.29 31.13
N GLU A 306 -13.42 -22.15 31.72
CA GLU A 306 -14.15 -21.51 32.84
C GLU A 306 -13.94 -19.99 32.78
N ASP A 307 -15.05 -19.25 32.76
CA ASP A 307 -15.20 -17.82 32.57
C ASP A 307 -14.26 -16.88 33.38
N ALA A 308 -13.78 -15.85 32.69
CA ALA A 308 -13.27 -14.52 33.02
C ALA A 308 -13.54 -13.96 34.44
N GLU A 309 -12.76 -14.36 35.44
CA GLU A 309 -12.63 -13.63 36.72
C GLU A 309 -11.35 -14.05 37.44
N HIS A 310 -10.17 -13.58 37.11
CA HIS A 310 -8.96 -13.53 37.99
C HIS A 310 -7.73 -13.04 37.18
N GLU A 311 -7.65 -11.73 36.92
CA GLU A 311 -6.47 -11.11 36.30
C GLU A 311 -5.57 -10.30 37.27
N GLU A 312 -5.95 -10.21 38.59
CA GLU A 312 -5.29 -9.26 39.49
C GLU A 312 -4.03 -9.74 40.24
N ASP A 313 -3.70 -11.03 40.22
CA ASP A 313 -2.68 -11.57 41.14
C ASP A 313 -1.27 -11.76 40.55
N PHE A 314 -1.04 -11.48 39.30
CA PHE A 314 0.26 -11.80 38.65
C PHE A 314 1.35 -10.72 38.73
N ALA A 315 0.96 -9.47 38.98
CA ALA A 315 1.89 -8.33 38.91
C ALA A 315 2.75 -8.11 40.19
N SER A 316 2.43 -8.80 41.30
CA SER A 316 2.98 -8.45 42.60
C SER A 316 4.18 -9.28 43.11
N GLY A 317 4.67 -10.27 42.36
CA GLY A 317 5.57 -11.31 42.86
C GLY A 317 7.07 -11.25 42.46
N VAL A 318 7.45 -10.51 41.40
CA VAL A 318 8.82 -10.56 40.87
C VAL A 318 9.70 -9.44 41.44
N LYS A 319 10.64 -9.80 42.34
CA LYS A 319 11.67 -8.87 42.84
C LYS A 319 12.92 -8.92 41.94
N PRO A 320 13.50 -7.77 41.56
CA PRO A 320 14.62 -7.72 40.61
C PRO A 320 15.97 -8.17 41.19
N LYS A 321 16.74 -8.85 40.38
CA LYS A 321 18.18 -9.12 40.55
C LYS A 321 18.99 -8.64 39.36
N HIS A 322 20.23 -8.20 39.62
CA HIS A 322 21.08 -7.33 38.78
C HIS A 322 21.41 -7.79 37.34
N ASN A 323 21.42 -6.79 36.48
CA ASN A 323 22.02 -6.55 35.16
C ASN A 323 22.79 -7.62 34.41
N VAL A 324 22.32 -8.01 33.22
CA VAL A 324 23.06 -8.02 31.93
C VAL A 324 22.14 -8.39 30.75
N PHE A 325 21.95 -7.49 29.78
CA PHE A 325 21.51 -7.83 28.41
C PHE A 325 22.60 -8.67 27.75
N ARG A 326 22.29 -9.87 27.35
CA ARG A 326 23.22 -10.67 26.55
C ARG A 326 23.11 -10.21 25.10
N HIS A 327 24.07 -9.39 24.66
CA HIS A 327 24.23 -9.11 23.25
C HIS A 327 24.66 -10.38 22.52
N ILE A 328 23.73 -10.97 21.77
CA ILE A 328 24.04 -12.09 20.89
C ILE A 328 24.59 -11.49 19.59
N HIS A 329 25.72 -12.02 19.15
CA HIS A 329 26.26 -11.75 17.83
C HIS A 329 26.03 -12.96 16.93
N ILE A 330 25.33 -12.73 15.81
CA ILE A 330 25.18 -13.75 14.80
C ILE A 330 26.52 -13.92 14.09
N ASN A 331 27.06 -15.12 14.10
CA ASN A 331 28.32 -15.44 13.45
C ASN A 331 28.07 -15.65 11.94
N HIS A 332 28.69 -14.82 11.11
CA HIS A 332 28.54 -14.85 9.64
C HIS A 332 29.61 -15.72 8.95
N GLY A 333 30.39 -16.47 9.71
CA GLY A 333 31.52 -17.23 9.23
C GLY A 333 32.86 -16.50 9.32
N PRO A 334 33.99 -17.25 9.37
CA PRO A 334 35.30 -16.69 9.76
C PRO A 334 35.75 -15.52 8.84
N TYR A 335 35.59 -15.63 7.55
CA TYR A 335 36.04 -14.62 6.59
C TYR A 335 35.22 -13.33 6.64
N VAL A 336 33.90 -13.43 6.89
CA VAL A 336 33.04 -12.25 7.04
C VAL A 336 33.30 -11.58 8.38
N GLU A 337 33.47 -12.34 9.45
CA GLU A 337 33.77 -11.81 10.78
C GLU A 337 35.14 -11.07 10.79
N GLU A 338 36.18 -11.62 10.14
CA GLU A 338 37.46 -10.94 9.97
C GLU A 338 37.31 -9.59 9.24
N GLY A 339 36.49 -9.58 8.19
CA GLY A 339 36.15 -8.34 7.48
C GLY A 339 35.37 -7.34 8.35
N ILE A 340 34.41 -7.80 9.16
CA ILE A 340 33.69 -6.96 10.12
C ILE A 340 34.63 -6.36 11.14
N GLU A 341 35.54 -7.16 11.72
CA GLU A 341 36.51 -6.70 12.71
C GLU A 341 37.50 -5.66 12.13
N ALA A 342 37.99 -5.90 10.92
CA ALA A 342 38.90 -4.97 10.22
C ALA A 342 38.22 -3.60 9.98
N ILE A 343 36.97 -3.59 9.52
CA ILE A 343 36.21 -2.34 9.29
C ILE A 343 35.87 -1.67 10.62
N GLN A 344 35.46 -2.44 11.64
CA GLN A 344 35.17 -1.91 12.98
C GLN A 344 36.39 -1.25 13.61
N ALA A 345 37.60 -1.79 13.40
CA ALA A 345 38.83 -1.22 13.94
C ALA A 345 39.07 0.21 13.47
N VAL A 346 38.69 0.53 12.22
CA VAL A 346 38.77 1.89 11.68
C VAL A 346 37.62 2.75 12.17
N LEU A 347 36.35 2.21 12.15
CA LEU A 347 35.16 2.93 12.59
C LEU A 347 35.22 3.33 14.07
N LYS A 348 35.78 2.51 14.94
CA LYS A 348 35.94 2.80 16.39
C LYS A 348 36.86 4.01 16.68
N GLN A 349 37.70 4.44 15.73
CA GLN A 349 38.53 5.64 15.85
C GLN A 349 37.73 6.93 15.58
N GLU A 350 36.55 6.85 15.00
CA GLU A 350 35.66 7.98 14.69
C GLU A 350 34.61 8.15 15.80
N ASN A 351 34.83 9.12 16.68
CA ASN A 351 33.96 9.34 17.84
C ASN A 351 32.50 9.63 17.48
N ASP A 352 32.24 10.45 16.44
CA ASP A 352 30.89 10.83 16.04
C ASP A 352 30.06 9.64 15.55
N LEU A 353 30.69 8.72 14.79
CA LEU A 353 30.03 7.52 14.30
C LEU A 353 29.79 6.49 15.41
N ARG A 354 30.80 6.32 16.29
CA ARG A 354 30.74 5.39 17.42
C ARG A 354 29.64 5.71 18.43
N HIS A 355 29.36 6.99 18.68
CA HIS A 355 28.35 7.41 19.65
C HIS A 355 26.92 7.33 19.11
N ARG A 356 26.74 7.38 17.79
CA ARG A 356 25.42 7.37 17.15
C ARG A 356 24.97 6.03 16.59
N TYR A 357 25.93 5.17 16.20
CA TYR A 357 25.66 3.95 15.45
C TYR A 357 26.43 2.75 16.02
N SER A 358 25.81 1.58 15.97
CA SER A 358 26.53 0.32 16.16
C SER A 358 27.60 0.18 15.07
N THR A 359 28.88 0.14 15.47
CA THR A 359 30.00 -0.02 14.51
C THR A 359 29.93 -1.37 13.79
N ARG A 360 29.38 -2.42 14.44
CA ARG A 360 29.14 -3.72 13.82
C ARG A 360 28.08 -3.64 12.73
N TYR A 361 26.97 -2.98 13.01
CA TYR A 361 25.92 -2.75 12.01
C TYR A 361 26.45 -2.00 10.78
N LEU A 362 27.22 -0.91 11.01
CA LEU A 362 27.83 -0.16 9.91
C LEU A 362 28.80 -1.03 9.10
N ALA A 363 29.61 -1.85 9.76
CA ALA A 363 30.56 -2.76 9.09
C ALA A 363 29.82 -3.79 8.23
N ILE A 364 28.75 -4.43 8.75
CA ILE A 364 27.91 -5.36 8.00
C ILE A 364 27.29 -4.66 6.78
N LYS A 365 26.73 -3.46 6.96
CA LYS A 365 26.12 -2.71 5.85
C LYS A 365 27.12 -2.26 4.79
N LEU A 366 28.35 -1.94 5.19
CA LEU A 366 29.45 -1.64 4.26
C LEU A 366 29.85 -2.87 3.44
N LEU A 367 29.94 -4.06 4.07
CA LEU A 367 30.20 -5.32 3.35
C LEU A 367 29.07 -5.68 2.37
N GLU A 368 27.81 -5.35 2.71
CA GLU A 368 26.65 -5.46 1.82
C GLU A 368 26.63 -4.39 0.71
N LYS A 369 27.58 -3.43 0.69
CA LYS A 369 27.63 -2.29 -0.25
C LYS A 369 26.36 -1.43 -0.24
N ASP A 370 25.82 -1.18 0.95
CA ASP A 370 24.63 -0.36 1.15
C ASP A 370 24.92 1.12 0.86
N LYS A 371 24.26 1.68 -0.17
CA LYS A 371 24.50 3.04 -0.66
C LYS A 371 24.24 4.14 0.38
N GLU A 372 23.22 3.97 1.22
CA GLU A 372 22.88 4.95 2.24
C GLU A 372 23.95 4.97 3.34
N THR A 373 24.49 3.79 3.70
CA THR A 373 25.62 3.71 4.64
C THR A 373 26.88 4.32 4.02
N GLU A 374 27.16 4.11 2.74
CA GLU A 374 28.26 4.77 2.04
C GLU A 374 28.12 6.30 2.07
N HIS A 375 26.92 6.83 1.77
CA HIS A 375 26.65 8.27 1.87
C HIS A 375 26.80 8.79 3.30
N LEU A 376 26.35 8.05 4.30
CA LEU A 376 26.52 8.40 5.70
C LEU A 376 28.00 8.52 6.06
N ILE A 377 28.82 7.56 5.70
CA ILE A 377 30.27 7.57 5.96
C ILE A 377 30.94 8.78 5.29
N VAL A 378 30.65 9.02 4.01
CA VAL A 378 31.22 10.19 3.27
C VAL A 378 30.85 11.52 3.93
N SER A 379 29.61 11.64 4.45
CA SER A 379 29.14 12.88 5.09
C SER A 379 29.63 13.07 6.52
N SER A 380 30.03 11.99 7.22
CA SER A 380 30.32 11.99 8.67
C SER A 380 31.79 11.91 9.01
N THR A 381 32.67 11.48 8.09
CA THR A 381 34.10 11.35 8.38
C THR A 381 35.00 11.76 7.19
N SER A 382 36.15 12.34 7.49
CA SER A 382 37.20 12.62 6.50
C SER A 382 38.01 11.39 6.06
N ARG A 383 37.86 10.26 6.79
CA ARG A 383 38.59 8.99 6.53
C ARG A 383 37.77 8.00 5.69
N ALA A 384 36.77 8.47 4.95
CA ALA A 384 35.89 7.61 4.14
C ALA A 384 36.69 6.73 3.15
N GLU A 385 37.71 7.28 2.50
CA GLU A 385 38.54 6.52 1.55
C GLU A 385 39.30 5.35 2.21
N GLU A 386 39.80 5.54 3.42
CA GLU A 386 40.44 4.48 4.18
C GLU A 386 39.45 3.36 4.55
N ILE A 387 38.26 3.74 5.04
CA ILE A 387 37.19 2.79 5.38
C ILE A 387 36.80 1.98 4.14
N PHE A 388 36.63 2.64 3.00
CA PHE A 388 36.27 1.95 1.75
C PHE A 388 37.40 1.06 1.23
N SER A 389 38.67 1.44 1.39
CA SER A 389 39.80 0.59 1.03
C SER A 389 39.82 -0.71 1.84
N VAL A 390 39.61 -0.63 3.17
CA VAL A 390 39.54 -1.80 4.06
C VAL A 390 38.35 -2.67 3.70
N ARG A 391 37.18 -2.06 3.44
CA ARG A 391 35.97 -2.76 2.98
C ARG A 391 36.20 -3.52 1.67
N ASP A 392 36.77 -2.87 0.64
CA ASP A 392 36.99 -3.47 -0.67
C ASP A 392 37.95 -4.65 -0.61
N LYS A 393 38.96 -4.57 0.24
CA LYS A 393 39.85 -5.69 0.54
C LYS A 393 39.06 -6.85 1.20
N ALA A 394 38.29 -6.57 2.24
CA ALA A 394 37.50 -7.59 2.93
C ALA A 394 36.46 -8.24 1.99
N VAL A 395 35.81 -7.47 1.11
CA VAL A 395 34.87 -7.99 0.10
C VAL A 395 35.60 -8.91 -0.87
N ALA A 396 36.81 -8.54 -1.36
CA ALA A 396 37.57 -9.36 -2.25
C ALA A 396 38.05 -10.68 -1.58
N ASP A 397 38.43 -10.62 -0.33
CA ASP A 397 38.85 -11.79 0.46
C ASP A 397 37.65 -12.77 0.60
N VAL A 398 36.48 -12.29 1.02
CA VAL A 398 35.24 -13.11 1.11
C VAL A 398 34.90 -13.74 -0.23
N GLN A 399 34.90 -12.97 -1.33
CA GLN A 399 34.59 -13.48 -2.66
C GLN A 399 35.57 -14.56 -3.14
N ASN A 400 36.85 -14.38 -2.85
CA ASN A 400 37.89 -15.33 -3.23
C ASN A 400 37.75 -16.70 -2.53
N TYR A 401 37.32 -16.68 -1.25
CA TYR A 401 37.19 -17.90 -0.46
C TYR A 401 35.83 -18.59 -0.61
N THR A 402 34.74 -17.78 -0.65
CA THR A 402 33.37 -18.35 -0.70
C THR A 402 32.83 -18.51 -2.11
N HIS A 403 33.47 -17.87 -3.10
CA HIS A 403 32.98 -17.73 -4.48
C HIS A 403 31.57 -17.12 -4.59
N GLU A 404 31.12 -16.45 -3.54
CA GLU A 404 29.83 -15.76 -3.43
C GLU A 404 30.04 -14.31 -2.97
N ASP A 405 29.06 -13.45 -3.21
CA ASP A 405 29.09 -12.07 -2.74
C ASP A 405 28.78 -11.99 -1.23
N CYS A 406 29.34 -11.00 -0.54
CA CYS A 406 29.20 -10.83 0.91
C CYS A 406 27.73 -10.77 1.35
N GLU A 407 26.86 -10.11 0.58
CA GLU A 407 25.43 -10.00 0.89
C GLU A 407 24.78 -11.38 0.99
N THR A 408 25.12 -12.30 0.07
CA THR A 408 24.61 -13.67 0.10
C THR A 408 25.11 -14.45 1.29
N VAL A 409 26.42 -14.39 1.55
CA VAL A 409 27.03 -15.12 2.67
C VAL A 409 26.44 -14.68 4.01
N ILE A 410 26.25 -13.35 4.19
CA ILE A 410 25.64 -12.79 5.40
C ILE A 410 24.16 -13.24 5.54
N MET A 411 23.41 -13.22 4.45
CA MET A 411 22.02 -13.68 4.47
C MET A 411 21.90 -15.17 4.79
N ASP A 412 22.70 -16.00 4.14
CA ASP A 412 22.70 -17.46 4.38
C ASP A 412 23.10 -17.80 5.81
N ALA A 413 24.05 -17.07 6.40
CA ALA A 413 24.44 -17.24 7.82
C ALA A 413 23.28 -16.87 8.76
N LYS A 414 22.54 -15.77 8.50
CA LYS A 414 21.36 -15.36 9.30
C LYS A 414 20.24 -16.40 9.24
N TYR A 415 19.93 -16.90 8.05
CA TYR A 415 18.93 -17.97 7.93
C TYR A 415 19.41 -19.30 8.53
N GLY A 416 20.69 -19.61 8.43
CA GLY A 416 21.29 -20.76 9.12
C GLY A 416 21.14 -20.67 10.63
N PHE A 417 21.39 -19.50 11.21
CA PHE A 417 21.16 -19.23 12.63
C PHE A 417 19.68 -19.38 13.01
N ILE A 418 18.75 -18.78 12.25
CA ILE A 418 17.30 -18.87 12.49
C ILE A 418 16.85 -20.33 12.47
N HIS A 419 17.28 -21.10 11.46
CA HIS A 419 16.90 -22.51 11.34
C HIS A 419 17.45 -23.34 12.50
N GLY A 420 18.70 -23.12 12.88
CA GLY A 420 19.30 -23.81 14.04
C GLY A 420 18.56 -23.48 15.33
N ALA A 421 18.25 -22.21 15.58
CA ALA A 421 17.52 -21.79 16.77
C ALA A 421 16.09 -22.37 16.81
N LEU A 422 15.36 -22.39 15.70
CA LEU A 422 14.03 -23.01 15.62
C LEU A 422 14.09 -24.54 15.86
N GLN A 423 15.10 -25.21 15.32
CA GLN A 423 15.31 -26.63 15.54
C GLN A 423 15.63 -26.92 17.03
N GLU A 424 16.49 -26.14 17.67
CA GLU A 424 16.84 -26.27 19.08
C GLU A 424 15.66 -25.94 20.01
N ALA A 425 14.81 -24.96 19.62
CA ALA A 425 13.56 -24.66 20.32
C ALA A 425 12.44 -25.67 20.05
N GLY A 426 12.74 -26.78 19.36
CA GLY A 426 11.78 -27.86 19.13
C GLY A 426 10.63 -27.48 18.20
N TYR A 427 10.83 -26.51 17.30
CA TYR A 427 9.78 -26.10 16.36
C TYR A 427 9.36 -27.26 15.47
N GLN A 428 8.09 -27.62 15.57
CA GLN A 428 7.45 -28.64 14.75
C GLN A 428 6.16 -28.11 14.18
N THR A 429 6.03 -28.16 12.86
CA THR A 429 4.79 -27.83 12.17
C THR A 429 3.74 -28.91 12.39
N GLY A 430 2.61 -28.54 12.96
CA GLY A 430 1.49 -29.43 13.20
C GLY A 430 0.87 -29.97 11.89
N ASN A 431 0.42 -31.22 11.93
CA ASN A 431 -0.16 -31.94 10.78
C ASN A 431 -1.63 -31.60 10.51
N LYS A 432 -2.21 -30.55 11.11
CA LYS A 432 -3.61 -30.19 10.88
C LYS A 432 -3.79 -29.46 9.55
N LYS A 433 -4.33 -30.23 8.60
CA LYS A 433 -4.47 -29.88 7.16
C LYS A 433 -5.59 -28.87 6.81
N ASP A 434 -6.45 -28.41 7.73
CA ASP A 434 -7.78 -27.94 7.37
C ASP A 434 -7.87 -26.53 6.74
N THR A 435 -7.10 -25.54 7.21
CA THR A 435 -7.24 -24.15 6.72
C THR A 435 -6.57 -23.92 5.36
N TYR A 436 -5.42 -24.55 5.14
CA TYR A 436 -4.73 -24.45 3.84
C TYR A 436 -5.38 -25.29 2.75
N GLN A 437 -6.03 -26.42 3.10
CA GLN A 437 -6.77 -27.23 2.13
C GLN A 437 -7.95 -26.46 1.55
N LEU A 438 -8.70 -25.74 2.38
CA LEU A 438 -9.81 -24.91 1.93
C LEU A 438 -9.31 -23.78 1.01
N THR A 439 -8.24 -23.09 1.40
CA THR A 439 -7.62 -22.04 0.55
C THR A 439 -7.18 -22.63 -0.78
N HIS A 440 -6.53 -23.79 -0.78
CA HIS A 440 -6.07 -24.45 -1.99
C HIS A 440 -7.24 -24.89 -2.90
N LEU A 441 -8.32 -25.42 -2.33
CA LEU A 441 -9.53 -25.77 -3.09
C LEU A 441 -10.20 -24.54 -3.73
N ILE A 442 -10.31 -23.46 -2.97
CA ILE A 442 -10.86 -22.20 -3.47
C ILE A 442 -9.96 -21.64 -4.59
N ASP A 443 -8.64 -21.67 -4.40
CA ASP A 443 -7.68 -21.19 -5.40
C ASP A 443 -7.71 -22.03 -6.68
N GLN A 444 -7.91 -23.37 -6.60
CA GLN A 444 -8.07 -24.20 -7.79
C GLN A 444 -9.25 -23.74 -8.67
N ILE A 445 -10.30 -23.21 -8.07
CA ILE A 445 -11.48 -22.69 -8.80
C ILE A 445 -11.22 -21.25 -9.26
N ILE A 446 -10.84 -20.36 -8.34
CA ILE A 446 -10.72 -18.91 -8.60
C ILE A 446 -9.56 -18.59 -9.55
N THR A 447 -8.44 -19.31 -9.45
CA THR A 447 -7.27 -19.09 -10.33
C THR A 447 -7.23 -20.05 -11.53
N ASN A 448 -8.31 -20.81 -11.76
CA ASN A 448 -8.42 -21.70 -12.90
C ASN A 448 -8.36 -20.93 -14.22
N ARG A 449 -7.68 -21.48 -15.22
CA ARG A 449 -7.49 -20.87 -16.53
C ARG A 449 -8.79 -20.46 -17.24
N TYR A 450 -9.85 -21.25 -17.11
CA TYR A 450 -11.12 -21.05 -17.80
C TYR A 450 -12.16 -20.35 -16.93
N VAL A 451 -12.17 -20.63 -15.64
CA VAL A 451 -13.20 -20.17 -14.69
C VAL A 451 -12.76 -18.89 -13.96
N GLY A 452 -11.46 -18.64 -13.80
CA GLY A 452 -10.92 -17.51 -13.06
C GLY A 452 -11.33 -16.15 -13.64
N PHE A 453 -11.24 -15.98 -14.98
CA PHE A 453 -11.71 -14.74 -15.63
C PHE A 453 -13.21 -14.49 -15.51
N PRO A 454 -14.10 -15.46 -15.79
CA PRO A 454 -15.54 -15.32 -15.55
C PRO A 454 -15.89 -14.96 -14.11
N ILE A 455 -15.27 -15.64 -13.11
CA ILE A 455 -15.51 -15.31 -11.68
C ILE A 455 -15.06 -13.87 -11.39
N PHE A 456 -13.89 -13.49 -11.90
CA PHE A 456 -13.37 -12.14 -11.72
C PHE A 456 -14.34 -11.08 -12.30
N ILE A 457 -14.82 -11.27 -13.52
CA ILE A 457 -15.81 -10.40 -14.16
C ILE A 457 -17.11 -10.36 -13.35
N LEU A 458 -17.58 -11.51 -12.85
CA LEU A 458 -18.78 -11.61 -12.03
C LEU A 458 -18.62 -10.81 -10.72
N MET A 459 -17.48 -10.95 -10.04
CA MET A 459 -17.22 -10.20 -8.79
C MET A 459 -17.21 -8.68 -9.03
N ILE A 460 -16.59 -8.23 -10.11
CA ILE A 460 -16.60 -6.82 -10.50
C ILE A 460 -18.03 -6.37 -10.87
N TRP A 461 -18.76 -7.17 -11.60
CA TRP A 461 -20.14 -6.87 -11.94
C TRP A 461 -21.02 -6.73 -10.70
N ILE A 462 -20.93 -7.67 -9.75
CA ILE A 462 -21.63 -7.58 -8.46
C ILE A 462 -21.28 -6.29 -7.72
N MET A 463 -19.98 -5.95 -7.67
CA MET A 463 -19.51 -4.73 -7.01
C MET A 463 -20.13 -3.48 -7.65
N PHE A 464 -20.12 -3.37 -8.97
CA PHE A 464 -20.68 -2.21 -9.67
C PHE A 464 -22.19 -2.18 -9.58
N GLU A 465 -22.87 -3.32 -9.81
CA GLU A 465 -24.31 -3.43 -9.70
C GLU A 465 -24.80 -3.00 -8.31
N ALA A 466 -24.18 -3.53 -7.25
CA ALA A 466 -24.53 -3.13 -5.89
C ALA A 466 -24.22 -1.64 -5.63
N THR A 467 -23.10 -1.12 -6.14
CA THR A 467 -22.73 0.30 -5.96
C THR A 467 -23.75 1.22 -6.61
N PHE A 468 -24.18 0.92 -7.83
CA PHE A 468 -25.10 1.79 -8.56
C PHE A 468 -26.55 1.55 -8.16
N SER A 469 -27.02 0.31 -8.08
CA SER A 469 -28.43 0.01 -7.76
C SER A 469 -28.79 0.27 -6.31
N LEU A 470 -27.98 -0.21 -5.33
CA LEU A 470 -28.24 0.05 -3.90
C LEU A 470 -27.92 1.50 -3.52
N GLY A 471 -26.93 2.11 -4.19
CA GLY A 471 -26.52 3.49 -3.92
C GLY A 471 -27.58 4.52 -4.27
N GLN A 472 -28.46 4.26 -5.23
CA GLN A 472 -29.51 5.19 -5.67
C GLN A 472 -30.50 5.55 -4.55
N TYR A 473 -30.89 4.57 -3.71
CA TYR A 473 -31.84 4.82 -2.64
C TYR A 473 -31.36 5.87 -1.63
N PRO A 474 -30.21 5.72 -0.96
CA PRO A 474 -29.75 6.73 -0.04
C PRO A 474 -29.30 8.02 -0.75
N MET A 475 -28.88 7.97 -2.03
CA MET A 475 -28.63 9.18 -2.81
C MET A 475 -29.89 10.01 -2.97
N GLY A 476 -31.03 9.42 -3.38
CA GLY A 476 -32.29 10.13 -3.51
C GLY A 476 -32.78 10.75 -2.20
N TRP A 477 -32.53 10.09 -1.05
CA TRP A 477 -32.87 10.69 0.26
C TRP A 477 -32.02 11.92 0.57
N ILE A 478 -30.70 11.85 0.26
CA ILE A 478 -29.78 12.98 0.48
C ILE A 478 -30.12 14.12 -0.48
N GLU A 479 -30.43 13.81 -1.75
CA GLU A 479 -30.81 14.76 -2.78
C GLU A 479 -32.07 15.53 -2.38
N SER A 480 -33.13 14.80 -1.98
CA SER A 480 -34.35 15.43 -1.42
C SER A 480 -34.06 16.29 -0.18
N GLY A 481 -33.11 15.87 0.67
CA GLY A 481 -32.68 16.65 1.81
C GLY A 481 -31.97 17.96 1.43
N VAL A 482 -31.06 17.88 0.45
CA VAL A 482 -30.35 19.06 -0.09
C VAL A 482 -31.33 20.01 -0.77
N GLU A 483 -32.27 19.51 -1.56
CA GLU A 483 -33.32 20.28 -2.20
C GLU A 483 -34.25 20.96 -1.18
N TRP A 484 -34.64 20.24 -0.13
CA TRP A 484 -35.42 20.82 0.97
C TRP A 484 -34.70 21.96 1.68
N ILE A 485 -33.37 21.83 1.92
CA ILE A 485 -32.55 22.91 2.49
C ILE A 485 -32.52 24.10 1.51
N GLY A 486 -32.29 23.86 0.22
CA GLY A 486 -32.28 24.88 -0.82
C GLY A 486 -33.60 25.65 -0.89
N THR A 487 -34.73 24.95 -0.92
CA THR A 487 -36.08 25.57 -0.97
C THR A 487 -36.40 26.34 0.29
N THR A 488 -35.99 25.83 1.46
CA THR A 488 -36.20 26.55 2.75
C THR A 488 -35.41 27.85 2.77
N ILE A 489 -34.16 27.88 2.33
CA ILE A 489 -33.35 29.11 2.25
C ILE A 489 -33.91 30.03 1.17
N ALA A 490 -34.36 29.48 0.04
CA ALA A 490 -35.01 30.27 -1.02
C ALA A 490 -36.27 31.03 -0.51
N GLY A 491 -37.06 30.41 0.40
CA GLY A 491 -38.24 31.00 0.97
C GLY A 491 -37.97 32.00 2.11
N THR A 492 -36.82 31.94 2.80
CA THR A 492 -36.52 32.77 3.96
C THR A 492 -35.64 33.98 3.65
N MET A 493 -34.81 33.92 2.58
CA MET A 493 -33.90 35.02 2.21
C MET A 493 -34.48 35.88 1.08
N PRO A 494 -34.26 37.24 1.15
CA PRO A 494 -34.61 38.12 0.04
C PRO A 494 -33.78 37.78 -1.21
N SER A 495 -34.37 37.99 -2.41
CA SER A 495 -33.68 37.81 -3.68
C SER A 495 -32.45 38.69 -3.78
N GLY A 496 -31.32 38.11 -4.26
CA GLY A 496 -30.07 38.84 -4.45
C GLY A 496 -28.86 37.92 -4.56
N PRO A 497 -27.70 38.44 -4.95
CA PRO A 497 -26.48 37.65 -5.25
C PRO A 497 -26.02 36.72 -4.13
N LEU A 498 -26.27 37.09 -2.85
CA LEU A 498 -25.90 36.28 -1.69
C LEU A 498 -26.77 35.00 -1.60
N LYS A 499 -28.09 35.15 -1.88
CA LYS A 499 -29.00 34.01 -1.91
C LYS A 499 -28.62 33.05 -3.01
N ASP A 500 -28.38 33.55 -4.22
CA ASP A 500 -28.02 32.74 -5.39
C ASP A 500 -26.66 32.03 -5.17
N MET A 501 -25.68 32.75 -4.56
CA MET A 501 -24.40 32.14 -4.16
C MET A 501 -24.58 30.98 -3.15
N LEU A 502 -25.47 31.15 -2.16
CA LEU A 502 -25.70 30.12 -1.18
C LEU A 502 -26.43 28.91 -1.76
N ILE A 503 -27.42 29.12 -2.61
CA ILE A 503 -28.21 28.05 -3.22
C ILE A 503 -27.42 27.35 -4.32
N ASP A 504 -26.99 28.06 -5.34
CA ASP A 504 -26.36 27.46 -6.53
C ASP A 504 -24.87 27.19 -6.32
N GLY A 505 -24.16 28.11 -5.65
CA GLY A 505 -22.73 27.99 -5.42
C GLY A 505 -22.37 27.01 -4.27
N VAL A 506 -22.99 27.19 -3.10
CA VAL A 506 -22.60 26.42 -1.90
C VAL A 506 -23.45 25.14 -1.78
N ILE A 507 -24.77 25.25 -1.75
CA ILE A 507 -25.66 24.08 -1.55
C ILE A 507 -25.60 23.17 -2.79
N GLY A 508 -25.69 23.71 -4.00
CA GLY A 508 -25.53 22.96 -5.24
C GLY A 508 -24.16 22.28 -5.34
N GLY A 509 -23.08 23.02 -5.04
CA GLY A 509 -21.71 22.50 -5.11
C GLY A 509 -21.37 21.47 -4.04
N VAL A 510 -21.68 21.72 -2.77
CA VAL A 510 -21.42 20.77 -1.67
C VAL A 510 -22.45 19.65 -1.69
N GLY A 511 -23.70 19.94 -2.03
CA GLY A 511 -24.78 18.97 -2.16
C GLY A 511 -24.44 17.87 -3.16
N SER A 512 -23.94 18.24 -4.33
CA SER A 512 -23.52 17.26 -5.36
C SER A 512 -22.49 16.27 -4.85
N VAL A 513 -21.56 16.69 -3.99
CA VAL A 513 -20.53 15.82 -3.39
C VAL A 513 -21.11 14.87 -2.34
N ILE A 514 -22.01 15.39 -1.50
CA ILE A 514 -22.62 14.62 -0.41
C ILE A 514 -23.60 13.58 -0.98
N VAL A 515 -24.31 13.91 -2.04
CA VAL A 515 -25.20 12.98 -2.74
C VAL A 515 -24.47 11.72 -3.22
N PHE A 516 -23.22 11.84 -3.70
CA PHE A 516 -22.43 10.67 -4.14
C PHE A 516 -21.74 9.91 -3.00
N LEU A 517 -21.77 10.40 -1.77
CA LEU A 517 -21.12 9.74 -0.62
C LEU A 517 -21.59 8.29 -0.40
N PRO A 518 -22.87 7.94 -0.46
CA PRO A 518 -23.33 6.56 -0.29
C PRO A 518 -22.75 5.60 -1.33
N GLN A 519 -22.70 5.98 -2.59
CA GLN A 519 -22.09 5.16 -3.65
C GLN A 519 -20.61 4.91 -3.36
N ILE A 520 -19.88 5.94 -2.92
CA ILE A 520 -18.46 5.84 -2.57
C ILE A 520 -18.28 4.90 -1.36
N LEU A 521 -19.15 4.99 -0.35
CA LEU A 521 -19.10 4.09 0.82
C LEU A 521 -19.38 2.64 0.42
N ILE A 522 -20.37 2.37 -0.42
CA ILE A 522 -20.67 1.02 -0.92
C ILE A 522 -19.49 0.48 -1.74
N LEU A 523 -18.90 1.29 -2.60
CA LEU A 523 -17.72 0.92 -3.37
C LEU A 523 -16.55 0.55 -2.45
N TYR A 524 -16.26 1.36 -1.43
CA TYR A 524 -15.22 1.08 -0.45
C TYR A 524 -15.52 -0.15 0.40
N PHE A 525 -16.79 -0.41 0.70
CA PHE A 525 -17.21 -1.63 1.40
C PHE A 525 -16.80 -2.88 0.61
N PHE A 526 -17.14 -2.95 -0.67
CA PHE A 526 -16.76 -4.09 -1.51
C PHE A 526 -15.25 -4.21 -1.70
N ILE A 527 -14.54 -3.10 -1.85
CA ILE A 527 -13.08 -3.09 -1.97
C ILE A 527 -12.44 -3.62 -0.70
N SER A 528 -12.85 -3.11 0.48
CA SER A 528 -12.34 -3.60 1.77
C SER A 528 -12.66 -5.07 1.99
N PHE A 529 -13.86 -5.51 1.59
CA PHE A 529 -14.22 -6.93 1.64
C PHE A 529 -13.30 -7.79 0.77
N MET A 530 -13.05 -7.40 -0.48
CA MET A 530 -12.16 -8.13 -1.38
C MET A 530 -10.70 -8.09 -0.90
N GLU A 531 -10.25 -6.99 -0.31
CA GLU A 531 -8.90 -6.82 0.24
C GLU A 531 -8.71 -7.71 1.47
N ASP A 532 -9.57 -7.58 2.48
CA ASP A 532 -9.48 -8.32 3.74
C ASP A 532 -9.72 -9.83 3.55
N SER A 533 -10.53 -10.24 2.57
CA SER A 533 -10.73 -11.65 2.23
C SER A 533 -9.52 -12.31 1.56
N GLY A 534 -8.56 -11.53 1.03
CA GLY A 534 -7.42 -12.01 0.25
C GLY A 534 -7.71 -12.23 -1.25
N TYR A 535 -8.94 -11.92 -1.72
CA TYR A 535 -9.31 -12.05 -3.14
C TYR A 535 -8.53 -11.07 -4.05
N MET A 536 -8.21 -9.88 -3.54
CA MET A 536 -7.46 -8.87 -4.31
C MET A 536 -6.08 -9.35 -4.78
N ALA A 537 -5.38 -10.12 -3.96
CA ALA A 537 -4.10 -10.72 -4.36
C ALA A 537 -4.28 -11.68 -5.55
N ARG A 538 -5.37 -12.47 -5.57
CA ARG A 538 -5.68 -13.40 -6.68
C ARG A 538 -6.09 -12.65 -7.95
N ALA A 539 -6.87 -11.59 -7.82
CA ALA A 539 -7.20 -10.72 -8.95
C ALA A 539 -5.95 -10.10 -9.59
N ALA A 540 -5.03 -9.59 -8.76
CA ALA A 540 -3.75 -9.07 -9.24
C ALA A 540 -2.87 -10.17 -9.89
N PHE A 541 -2.88 -11.38 -9.34
CA PHE A 541 -2.19 -12.54 -9.90
C PHE A 541 -2.73 -12.92 -11.29
N ILE A 542 -4.06 -12.96 -11.46
CA ILE A 542 -4.70 -13.29 -12.75
C ILE A 542 -4.32 -12.25 -13.82
N MET A 543 -4.27 -10.98 -13.43
CA MET A 543 -4.10 -9.84 -14.35
C MET A 543 -2.64 -9.42 -14.58
N ASP A 544 -1.68 -9.98 -13.84
CA ASP A 544 -0.30 -9.51 -13.88
C ASP A 544 0.32 -9.56 -15.29
N LYS A 545 0.12 -10.64 -16.01
CA LYS A 545 0.65 -10.77 -17.39
C LYS A 545 0.17 -9.67 -18.33
N LEU A 546 -1.11 -9.24 -18.17
CA LEU A 546 -1.66 -8.15 -18.98
C LEU A 546 -1.04 -6.81 -18.57
N MET A 547 -0.96 -6.56 -17.26
CA MET A 547 -0.36 -5.33 -16.72
C MET A 547 1.12 -5.20 -17.08
N HIS A 548 1.86 -6.29 -17.00
CA HIS A 548 3.27 -6.30 -17.38
C HIS A 548 3.50 -5.93 -18.86
N LYS A 549 2.65 -6.39 -19.78
CA LYS A 549 2.68 -5.97 -21.19
C LYS A 549 2.46 -4.45 -21.37
N MET A 550 1.80 -3.81 -20.42
CA MET A 550 1.59 -2.37 -20.36
C MET A 550 2.74 -1.62 -19.68
N GLY A 551 3.73 -2.33 -19.11
CA GLY A 551 4.83 -1.77 -18.31
C GLY A 551 4.41 -1.40 -16.88
N LEU A 552 3.42 -2.10 -16.33
CA LEU A 552 2.85 -1.89 -15.01
C LEU A 552 2.97 -3.15 -14.14
N HIS A 553 2.88 -2.96 -12.84
CA HIS A 553 2.77 -4.04 -11.86
C HIS A 553 1.34 -4.61 -11.82
N GLY A 554 1.15 -5.91 -11.53
CA GLY A 554 -0.18 -6.55 -11.46
C GLY A 554 -1.16 -5.86 -10.53
N LYS A 555 -0.69 -5.32 -9.39
CA LYS A 555 -1.50 -4.54 -8.44
C LYS A 555 -2.08 -3.24 -9.04
N SER A 556 -1.52 -2.72 -10.14
CA SER A 556 -2.04 -1.52 -10.83
C SER A 556 -3.42 -1.73 -11.45
N PHE A 557 -3.79 -2.99 -11.69
CA PHE A 557 -5.09 -3.34 -12.26
C PHE A 557 -6.28 -2.91 -11.38
N ILE A 558 -6.12 -3.01 -10.06
CA ILE A 558 -7.14 -2.68 -9.08
C ILE A 558 -7.54 -1.19 -9.14
N PRO A 559 -6.60 -0.23 -9.00
CA PRO A 559 -6.90 1.18 -9.21
C PRO A 559 -7.52 1.48 -10.59
N LEU A 560 -7.07 0.81 -11.65
CA LEU A 560 -7.60 1.05 -13.00
C LEU A 560 -9.08 0.66 -13.11
N ILE A 561 -9.50 -0.45 -12.52
CA ILE A 561 -10.93 -0.82 -12.49
C ILE A 561 -11.73 0.15 -11.62
N MET A 562 -11.21 0.52 -10.45
CA MET A 562 -11.87 1.54 -9.61
C MET A 562 -12.07 2.87 -10.35
N GLY A 563 -11.19 3.20 -11.30
CA GLY A 563 -11.28 4.38 -12.15
C GLY A 563 -12.55 4.46 -12.99
N PHE A 564 -13.19 3.32 -13.32
CA PHE A 564 -14.50 3.31 -13.98
C PHE A 564 -15.63 3.79 -13.05
N GLY A 565 -15.48 3.62 -11.74
CA GLY A 565 -16.41 4.19 -10.75
C GLY A 565 -16.06 5.65 -10.46
N CYS A 566 -14.93 5.89 -9.80
CA CYS A 566 -14.45 7.23 -9.45
C CYS A 566 -12.92 7.28 -9.40
N ASN A 567 -12.34 8.28 -10.08
CA ASN A 567 -10.89 8.43 -10.15
C ASN A 567 -10.25 8.84 -8.81
N VAL A 568 -10.97 9.50 -7.91
CA VAL A 568 -10.44 9.94 -6.60
C VAL A 568 -10.06 8.74 -5.72
N PRO A 569 -10.97 7.80 -5.39
CA PRO A 569 -10.61 6.60 -4.66
C PRO A 569 -9.61 5.73 -5.42
N ALA A 570 -9.66 5.70 -6.76
CA ALA A 570 -8.71 4.98 -7.58
C ALA A 570 -7.27 5.49 -7.42
N VAL A 571 -7.07 6.82 -7.40
CA VAL A 571 -5.76 7.43 -7.10
C VAL A 571 -5.30 7.10 -5.69
N MET A 572 -6.19 7.17 -4.69
CA MET A 572 -5.85 6.80 -3.30
C MET A 572 -5.47 5.32 -3.17
N ALA A 573 -6.11 4.43 -3.94
CA ALA A 573 -5.81 2.99 -3.94
C ALA A 573 -4.41 2.67 -4.52
N THR A 574 -3.80 3.58 -5.27
CA THR A 574 -2.43 3.37 -5.79
C THR A 574 -1.37 3.23 -4.70
N ARG A 575 -1.68 3.56 -3.44
CA ARG A 575 -0.81 3.33 -2.27
C ARG A 575 -0.42 1.86 -2.10
N THR A 576 -1.26 0.93 -2.55
CA THR A 576 -0.99 -0.51 -2.49
C THR A 576 0.09 -0.97 -3.47
N ILE A 577 0.52 -0.10 -4.39
CA ILE A 577 1.54 -0.40 -5.39
C ILE A 577 2.91 -0.04 -4.81
N GLU A 578 3.75 -1.03 -4.59
CA GLU A 578 5.09 -0.90 -3.98
C GLU A 578 6.06 -0.12 -4.87
N SER A 579 6.03 -0.37 -6.19
CA SER A 579 6.90 0.32 -7.14
C SER A 579 6.47 1.78 -7.32
N ARG A 580 7.32 2.74 -6.92
CA ARG A 580 7.09 4.17 -7.13
C ARG A 580 6.85 4.52 -8.61
N ARG A 581 7.60 3.85 -9.52
CA ARG A 581 7.44 3.99 -10.96
C ARG A 581 6.03 3.57 -11.40
N SER A 582 5.63 2.33 -11.09
CA SER A 582 4.31 1.81 -11.46
C SER A 582 3.18 2.60 -10.80
N ARG A 583 3.37 3.05 -9.56
CA ARG A 583 2.41 3.91 -8.86
C ARG A 583 2.19 5.24 -9.58
N LEU A 584 3.27 5.95 -9.95
CA LEU A 584 3.17 7.22 -10.68
C LEU A 584 2.53 7.04 -12.07
N ILE A 585 2.95 6.02 -12.84
CA ILE A 585 2.36 5.74 -14.15
C ILE A 585 0.87 5.45 -14.00
N THR A 586 0.47 4.61 -13.02
CA THR A 586 -0.93 4.30 -12.76
C THR A 586 -1.73 5.55 -12.44
N MET A 587 -1.24 6.43 -11.55
CA MET A 587 -1.90 7.71 -11.26
C MET A 587 -2.06 8.59 -12.49
N MET A 588 -1.06 8.60 -13.39
CA MET A 588 -1.14 9.42 -14.60
C MET A 588 -2.17 8.90 -15.61
N ILE A 589 -2.36 7.59 -15.74
CA ILE A 589 -3.28 7.01 -16.72
C ILE A 589 -4.73 6.86 -16.19
N LEU A 590 -4.93 6.90 -14.86
CA LEU A 590 -6.27 6.80 -14.24
C LEU A 590 -7.29 7.80 -14.81
N PRO A 591 -6.95 9.08 -15.07
CA PRO A 591 -7.90 10.03 -15.64
C PRO A 591 -8.45 9.64 -17.01
N LEU A 592 -7.79 8.74 -17.73
CA LEU A 592 -8.24 8.24 -19.04
C LEU A 592 -9.35 7.19 -18.92
N MET A 593 -9.57 6.64 -17.70
CA MET A 593 -10.70 5.75 -17.43
C MET A 593 -11.99 6.55 -17.33
N SER A 594 -13.06 6.05 -17.96
CA SER A 594 -14.38 6.69 -17.94
C SER A 594 -15.03 6.52 -16.56
N CYS A 595 -15.07 7.56 -15.74
CA CYS A 595 -15.74 7.51 -14.44
C CYS A 595 -17.28 7.73 -14.57
N SER A 596 -18.02 7.33 -13.52
CA SER A 596 -19.48 7.45 -13.46
C SER A 596 -20.00 8.89 -13.66
N ALA A 597 -19.26 9.90 -13.23
CA ALA A 597 -19.58 11.31 -13.37
C ALA A 597 -19.69 11.80 -14.83
N ARG A 598 -19.14 11.05 -15.78
CA ARG A 598 -19.25 11.34 -17.23
C ARG A 598 -20.49 10.73 -17.85
N PHE A 599 -21.15 9.79 -17.16
CA PHE A 599 -22.28 9.04 -17.72
C PHE A 599 -23.49 9.92 -18.09
N PRO A 600 -23.91 10.92 -17.28
CA PRO A 600 -25.03 11.81 -17.65
C PRO A 600 -24.81 12.53 -18.99
N ILE A 601 -23.61 13.11 -19.20
CA ILE A 601 -23.32 13.78 -20.46
C ILE A 601 -23.28 12.82 -21.65
N TYR A 602 -22.82 11.57 -21.45
CA TYR A 602 -22.83 10.56 -22.50
C TYR A 602 -24.27 10.21 -22.89
N ILE A 603 -25.16 9.95 -21.92
CA ILE A 603 -26.56 9.65 -22.19
C ILE A 603 -27.21 10.81 -22.92
N MET A 604 -27.03 12.04 -22.46
CA MET A 604 -27.62 13.24 -23.03
C MET A 604 -27.20 13.41 -24.50
N ILE A 605 -25.92 13.46 -24.81
CA ILE A 605 -25.42 13.71 -26.15
C ILE A 605 -25.69 12.53 -27.09
N ILE A 606 -25.48 11.28 -26.63
CA ILE A 606 -25.75 10.09 -27.43
C ILE A 606 -27.24 9.95 -27.70
N GLY A 607 -28.06 10.19 -26.69
CA GLY A 607 -29.53 10.13 -26.82
C GLY A 607 -30.05 11.17 -27.80
N THR A 608 -29.44 12.37 -27.83
CA THR A 608 -29.84 13.49 -28.69
C THR A 608 -29.37 13.33 -30.13
N MET A 609 -28.09 13.01 -30.36
CA MET A 609 -27.48 13.15 -31.68
C MET A 609 -27.42 11.85 -32.48
N PHE A 610 -27.53 10.65 -31.81
CA PHE A 610 -27.36 9.36 -32.47
C PHE A 610 -28.69 8.57 -32.51
N ALA A 611 -28.93 7.89 -33.66
CA ALA A 611 -30.07 7.01 -33.80
C ALA A 611 -29.99 5.84 -32.82
N GLN A 612 -31.15 5.35 -32.34
CA GLN A 612 -31.31 4.34 -31.29
C GLN A 612 -30.43 3.09 -31.52
N GLN A 613 -30.32 2.64 -32.78
CA GLN A 613 -29.54 1.46 -33.17
C GLN A 613 -28.02 1.62 -32.96
N TYR A 614 -27.49 2.83 -32.94
CA TYR A 614 -26.04 3.13 -32.78
C TYR A 614 -25.67 3.56 -31.37
N ARG A 615 -26.62 3.89 -30.49
CA ARG A 615 -26.37 4.46 -29.16
C ARG A 615 -25.44 3.57 -28.32
N SER A 616 -25.74 2.27 -28.27
CA SER A 616 -24.91 1.29 -27.53
C SER A 616 -23.50 1.15 -28.12
N SER A 617 -23.39 1.17 -29.45
CA SER A 617 -22.07 1.07 -30.13
C SER A 617 -21.20 2.30 -29.88
N VAL A 618 -21.78 3.50 -29.92
CA VAL A 618 -21.09 4.75 -29.60
C VAL A 618 -20.64 4.75 -28.13
N MET A 619 -21.51 4.38 -27.20
CA MET A 619 -21.16 4.27 -25.79
C MET A 619 -19.96 3.29 -25.57
N MET A 620 -20.06 2.10 -26.16
CA MET A 620 -19.00 1.09 -26.06
C MET A 620 -17.67 1.60 -26.66
N SER A 621 -17.74 2.33 -27.79
CA SER A 621 -16.53 2.87 -28.42
C SER A 621 -15.76 3.83 -27.51
N LEU A 622 -16.45 4.67 -26.73
CA LEU A 622 -15.83 5.58 -25.77
C LEU A 622 -15.04 4.81 -24.69
N TYR A 623 -15.62 3.75 -24.12
CA TYR A 623 -14.91 2.92 -23.16
C TYR A 623 -13.68 2.25 -23.76
N VAL A 624 -13.81 1.69 -24.96
CA VAL A 624 -12.70 1.05 -25.68
C VAL A 624 -11.59 2.05 -25.98
N VAL A 625 -11.92 3.26 -26.45
CA VAL A 625 -10.93 4.32 -26.72
C VAL A 625 -10.20 4.71 -25.43
N GLY A 626 -10.92 4.88 -24.32
CA GLY A 626 -10.31 5.19 -23.03
C GLY A 626 -9.27 4.14 -22.61
N ILE A 627 -9.62 2.85 -22.71
CA ILE A 627 -8.72 1.73 -22.41
C ILE A 627 -7.51 1.73 -23.37
N ILE A 628 -7.72 1.90 -24.66
CA ILE A 628 -6.62 1.95 -25.65
C ILE A 628 -5.66 3.09 -25.34
N MET A 629 -6.19 4.29 -25.06
CA MET A 629 -5.38 5.46 -24.72
C MET A 629 -4.61 5.24 -23.43
N ALA A 630 -5.20 4.61 -22.42
CA ALA A 630 -4.50 4.26 -21.18
C ALA A 630 -3.34 3.27 -21.43
N ILE A 631 -3.54 2.27 -22.30
CA ILE A 631 -2.49 1.33 -22.68
C ILE A 631 -1.35 2.04 -23.43
N LEU A 632 -1.68 2.91 -24.39
CA LEU A 632 -0.69 3.65 -25.17
C LEU A 632 0.13 4.59 -24.27
N MET A 633 -0.55 5.37 -23.42
CA MET A 633 0.11 6.30 -22.52
C MET A 633 0.92 5.60 -21.44
N SER A 634 0.45 4.46 -20.91
CA SER A 634 1.23 3.64 -19.99
C SER A 634 2.57 3.21 -20.60
N ARG A 635 2.54 2.67 -21.83
CA ARG A 635 3.76 2.28 -22.56
C ARG A 635 4.68 3.46 -22.86
N LEU A 636 4.10 4.60 -23.24
CA LEU A 636 4.85 5.81 -23.52
C LEU A 636 5.58 6.30 -22.26
N PHE A 637 4.88 6.42 -21.14
CA PHE A 637 5.45 6.88 -19.88
C PHE A 637 6.49 5.89 -19.34
N SER A 638 6.24 4.58 -19.45
CA SER A 638 7.18 3.54 -19.05
C SER A 638 8.51 3.63 -19.83
N LYS A 639 8.47 3.96 -21.11
CA LYS A 639 9.68 4.05 -21.95
C LYS A 639 10.40 5.40 -21.89
N MET A 640 9.65 6.51 -21.80
CA MET A 640 10.22 7.86 -21.96
C MET A 640 10.44 8.59 -20.64
N LEU A 641 9.49 8.52 -19.69
CA LEU A 641 9.50 9.36 -18.50
C LEU A 641 10.18 8.67 -17.31
N PHE A 642 9.97 7.37 -17.17
CA PHE A 642 10.41 6.59 -16.01
C PHE A 642 11.38 5.49 -16.43
N LYS A 643 12.62 5.90 -16.72
CA LYS A 643 13.74 5.00 -16.97
C LYS A 643 14.24 4.51 -15.60
N GLY A 644 14.14 3.23 -15.32
CA GLY A 644 14.63 2.59 -14.09
C GLY A 644 14.36 1.09 -14.15
N GLU A 645 15.07 0.33 -13.35
CA GLU A 645 14.84 -1.10 -13.21
C GLU A 645 13.44 -1.34 -12.61
N ASP A 646 12.70 -2.28 -13.19
CA ASP A 646 11.42 -2.72 -12.62
C ASP A 646 11.71 -3.45 -11.31
N THR A 647 10.98 -3.10 -10.25
CA THR A 647 11.00 -3.91 -9.03
C THR A 647 10.46 -5.30 -9.37
N PRO A 648 11.14 -6.36 -8.89
CA PRO A 648 10.71 -7.72 -9.17
C PRO A 648 9.28 -7.94 -8.67
N PHE A 649 8.51 -8.70 -9.45
CA PHE A 649 7.15 -9.07 -9.06
C PHE A 649 7.22 -10.26 -8.10
N VAL A 650 7.27 -9.97 -6.83
CA VAL A 650 7.12 -10.99 -5.80
C VAL A 650 5.86 -10.66 -5.01
N MET A 651 4.84 -11.49 -5.12
CA MET A 651 3.55 -11.28 -4.46
C MET A 651 3.19 -12.45 -3.57
N GLU A 652 2.93 -12.15 -2.32
CA GLU A 652 2.37 -13.12 -1.38
C GLU A 652 0.88 -13.30 -1.65
N LEU A 653 0.43 -14.54 -1.54
CA LEU A 653 -0.97 -14.89 -1.61
C LEU A 653 -1.42 -15.28 -0.19
N PRO A 654 -1.97 -14.33 0.60
CA PRO A 654 -2.41 -14.61 1.96
C PRO A 654 -3.54 -15.65 1.96
N PRO A 655 -3.69 -16.47 3.01
CA PRO A 655 -4.82 -17.39 3.11
C PRO A 655 -6.15 -16.64 3.10
N TYR A 656 -7.21 -17.28 2.60
CA TYR A 656 -8.54 -16.68 2.66
C TYR A 656 -8.98 -16.56 4.12
N ARG A 657 -9.46 -15.36 4.46
CA ARG A 657 -10.04 -15.07 5.77
C ARG A 657 -11.41 -14.41 5.56
N PHE A 658 -12.37 -14.81 6.38
CA PHE A 658 -13.66 -14.11 6.35
C PHE A 658 -13.53 -12.82 7.18
N PRO A 659 -13.64 -11.64 6.57
CA PRO A 659 -13.43 -10.38 7.29
C PRO A 659 -14.59 -10.13 8.25
N THR A 660 -14.30 -9.52 9.41
CA THR A 660 -15.35 -9.18 10.38
C THR A 660 -16.12 -7.95 9.92
N ALA A 661 -17.45 -7.95 10.08
CA ALA A 661 -18.30 -6.82 9.72
C ALA A 661 -17.85 -5.50 10.39
N LYS A 662 -17.35 -5.58 11.63
CA LYS A 662 -16.81 -4.43 12.37
C LYS A 662 -15.55 -3.83 11.73
N ALA A 663 -14.64 -4.68 11.23
CA ALA A 663 -13.43 -4.23 10.54
C ALA A 663 -13.77 -3.53 9.22
N ILE A 664 -14.61 -4.18 8.38
CA ILE A 664 -15.04 -3.60 7.10
C ILE A 664 -15.75 -2.25 7.32
N SER A 665 -16.71 -2.18 8.24
CA SER A 665 -17.45 -0.93 8.51
C SER A 665 -16.54 0.18 8.99
N ARG A 666 -15.55 -0.13 9.85
CA ARG A 666 -14.56 0.86 10.31
C ARG A 666 -13.69 1.35 9.16
N HIS A 667 -13.14 0.45 8.34
CA HIS A 667 -12.33 0.82 7.17
C HIS A 667 -13.11 1.66 6.17
N THR A 668 -14.34 1.24 5.85
CA THR A 668 -15.25 1.97 4.95
C THR A 668 -15.52 3.39 5.46
N TRP A 669 -15.88 3.52 6.74
CA TRP A 669 -16.14 4.81 7.35
C TRP A 669 -14.90 5.72 7.41
N GLN A 670 -13.74 5.15 7.72
CA GLN A 670 -12.48 5.91 7.73
C GLN A 670 -12.15 6.46 6.34
N LYS A 671 -12.29 5.64 5.29
CA LYS A 671 -12.10 6.08 3.90
C LYS A 671 -13.11 7.13 3.46
N GLY A 672 -14.38 6.98 3.83
CA GLY A 672 -15.42 7.98 3.59
C GLY A 672 -15.14 9.31 4.30
N LYS A 673 -14.70 9.26 5.55
CA LYS A 673 -14.29 10.46 6.31
C LYS A 673 -13.07 11.16 5.69
N GLU A 674 -12.08 10.40 5.24
CA GLU A 674 -10.91 10.96 4.52
C GLU A 674 -11.33 11.63 3.21
N TYR A 675 -12.25 11.00 2.46
CA TYR A 675 -12.82 11.57 1.24
C TYR A 675 -13.48 12.93 1.53
N LEU A 676 -14.42 12.98 2.47
CA LEU A 676 -15.13 14.23 2.84
C LEU A 676 -14.16 15.32 3.30
N LYS A 677 -13.18 14.97 4.16
CA LYS A 677 -12.20 15.93 4.68
C LYS A 677 -11.29 16.51 3.61
N LYS A 678 -10.87 15.67 2.63
CA LYS A 678 -9.95 16.11 1.58
C LYS A 678 -10.68 16.86 0.47
N MET A 679 -11.92 16.45 0.14
CA MET A 679 -12.62 16.93 -1.05
C MET A 679 -13.58 18.08 -0.76
N GLY A 680 -14.26 18.07 0.39
CA GLY A 680 -15.32 19.05 0.69
C GLY A 680 -14.86 20.50 0.60
N GLY A 681 -13.71 20.85 1.18
CA GLY A 681 -13.19 22.22 1.14
C GLY A 681 -12.74 22.67 -0.26
N ILE A 682 -12.10 21.80 -1.03
CA ILE A 682 -11.59 22.11 -2.37
C ILE A 682 -12.74 22.29 -3.36
N ILE A 683 -13.74 21.42 -3.27
CA ILE A 683 -14.90 21.46 -4.18
C ILE A 683 -15.76 22.68 -3.85
N LEU A 684 -15.96 23.00 -2.56
CA LEU A 684 -16.68 24.22 -2.17
C LEU A 684 -16.07 25.48 -2.79
N VAL A 685 -14.75 25.65 -2.67
CA VAL A 685 -14.06 26.81 -3.26
C VAL A 685 -14.19 26.81 -4.78
N ALA A 686 -14.03 25.66 -5.42
CA ALA A 686 -14.15 25.53 -6.87
C ALA A 686 -15.58 25.85 -7.35
N SER A 687 -16.61 25.36 -6.65
CA SER A 687 -18.01 25.61 -6.99
C SER A 687 -18.37 27.09 -6.90
N ILE A 688 -17.91 27.77 -5.83
CA ILE A 688 -18.13 29.23 -5.68
C ILE A 688 -17.44 30.00 -6.81
N ILE A 689 -16.24 29.61 -7.22
CA ILE A 689 -15.52 30.27 -8.34
C ILE A 689 -16.28 30.05 -9.66
N VAL A 690 -16.69 28.83 -9.96
CA VAL A 690 -17.44 28.51 -11.19
C VAL A 690 -18.77 29.23 -11.20
N TRP A 691 -19.50 29.24 -10.08
CA TRP A 691 -20.73 29.99 -9.92
C TRP A 691 -20.50 31.49 -10.18
N ALA A 692 -19.50 32.10 -9.57
CA ALA A 692 -19.21 33.52 -9.71
C ALA A 692 -18.88 33.89 -11.18
N LEU A 693 -18.10 33.04 -11.87
CA LEU A 693 -17.78 33.23 -13.29
C LEU A 693 -19.01 33.10 -14.19
N GLY A 694 -19.97 32.27 -13.84
CA GLY A 694 -21.23 32.09 -14.58
C GLY A 694 -22.29 33.13 -14.24
N TYR A 695 -22.27 33.69 -13.01
CA TYR A 695 -23.23 34.66 -12.52
C TYR A 695 -22.91 36.11 -12.96
N PHE A 696 -21.64 36.50 -12.90
CA PHE A 696 -21.25 37.90 -13.19
C PHE A 696 -20.78 38.10 -14.64
N PRO A 697 -21.04 39.27 -15.27
CA PRO A 697 -21.92 40.36 -14.81
C PRO A 697 -23.39 39.94 -14.87
N HIS A 698 -24.19 40.31 -13.86
CA HIS A 698 -25.60 39.92 -13.72
C HIS A 698 -26.48 41.08 -14.14
N ASN A 699 -27.48 40.81 -15.02
CA ASN A 699 -28.50 41.77 -15.44
C ASN A 699 -29.87 41.10 -15.47
N GLU A 700 -30.79 41.56 -14.62
CA GLU A 700 -32.13 40.95 -14.42
C GLU A 700 -33.04 41.08 -15.67
N GLU A 701 -32.69 41.95 -16.66
CA GLU A 701 -33.48 42.16 -17.88
C GLU A 701 -33.20 41.14 -18.99
N LEU A 702 -32.13 40.32 -18.86
CA LEU A 702 -31.72 39.37 -19.88
C LEU A 702 -32.29 37.99 -19.65
N SER A 703 -32.56 37.28 -20.76
CA SER A 703 -32.88 35.86 -20.69
C SER A 703 -31.71 35.06 -20.11
N ARG A 704 -31.98 33.88 -19.56
CA ARG A 704 -30.95 33.00 -18.97
C ARG A 704 -29.80 32.70 -19.94
N VAL A 705 -30.11 32.50 -21.21
CA VAL A 705 -29.11 32.25 -22.28
C VAL A 705 -28.26 33.48 -22.55
N GLU A 706 -28.88 34.66 -22.70
CA GLU A 706 -28.16 35.94 -22.90
C GLU A 706 -27.33 36.33 -21.68
N GLN A 707 -27.83 36.02 -20.47
CA GLN A 707 -27.08 36.20 -19.22
C GLN A 707 -25.80 35.35 -19.20
N GLN A 708 -25.90 34.08 -19.58
CA GLN A 708 -24.71 33.23 -19.66
C GLN A 708 -23.75 33.63 -20.75
N GLU A 709 -24.22 34.08 -21.89
CA GLU A 709 -23.43 34.60 -22.99
C GLU A 709 -22.59 35.81 -22.59
N GLN A 710 -23.16 36.72 -21.80
CA GLN A 710 -22.48 37.92 -21.29
C GLN A 710 -21.65 37.70 -20.04
N SER A 711 -21.81 36.54 -19.37
CA SER A 711 -21.05 36.16 -18.18
C SER A 711 -19.55 36.02 -18.46
N TYR A 712 -18.73 36.05 -17.39
CA TYR A 712 -17.28 35.85 -17.57
C TYR A 712 -16.97 34.48 -18.17
N ILE A 713 -17.72 33.43 -17.82
CA ILE A 713 -17.50 32.08 -18.38
C ILE A 713 -17.89 32.05 -19.87
N GLY A 714 -18.96 32.75 -20.30
CA GLY A 714 -19.35 32.88 -21.70
C GLY A 714 -18.31 33.66 -22.54
N ARG A 715 -17.78 34.75 -21.98
CA ARG A 715 -16.68 35.52 -22.65
C ARG A 715 -15.42 34.69 -22.79
N ILE A 716 -15.08 33.90 -21.79
CA ILE A 716 -13.94 32.98 -21.85
C ILE A 716 -14.19 31.90 -22.91
N GLY A 717 -15.40 31.32 -22.97
CA GLY A 717 -15.80 30.33 -23.98
C GLY A 717 -15.59 30.89 -25.41
N ARG A 718 -16.08 32.09 -25.69
CA ARG A 718 -15.87 32.75 -27.00
C ARG A 718 -14.40 33.06 -27.30
N ALA A 719 -13.61 33.40 -26.26
CA ALA A 719 -12.19 33.73 -26.47
C ALA A 719 -11.38 32.47 -26.83
N ILE A 720 -11.77 31.29 -26.36
CA ILE A 720 -11.10 30.01 -26.65
C ILE A 720 -11.69 29.25 -27.84
N GLU A 721 -12.90 29.62 -28.34
CA GLU A 721 -13.55 28.96 -29.47
C GLU A 721 -12.60 28.79 -30.69
N PRO A 722 -11.75 29.80 -31.10
CA PRO A 722 -10.84 29.60 -32.21
C PRO A 722 -9.87 28.43 -32.05
N VAL A 723 -9.53 28.06 -30.80
CA VAL A 723 -8.63 26.93 -30.49
C VAL A 723 -9.36 25.60 -30.69
N PHE A 724 -10.69 25.58 -30.50
CA PHE A 724 -11.51 24.35 -30.58
C PHE A 724 -12.28 24.23 -31.93
N ARG A 725 -12.28 25.23 -32.75
CA ARG A 725 -12.83 25.17 -34.12
C ARG A 725 -12.33 23.97 -34.95
N PRO A 726 -11.04 23.58 -34.88
CA PRO A 726 -10.56 22.39 -35.61
C PRO A 726 -11.26 21.09 -35.25
N GLN A 727 -12.02 21.05 -34.15
CA GLN A 727 -12.80 19.93 -33.66
C GLN A 727 -14.30 20.09 -33.90
N GLY A 728 -14.73 21.20 -34.50
CA GLY A 728 -16.12 21.52 -34.77
C GLY A 728 -16.91 21.92 -33.51
N PHE A 729 -16.26 22.49 -32.50
CA PHE A 729 -16.92 22.96 -31.26
C PHE A 729 -17.30 24.45 -31.42
N ASP A 730 -18.41 24.79 -30.79
CA ASP A 730 -18.88 26.17 -30.62
C ASP A 730 -18.60 26.66 -29.20
N TRP A 731 -18.82 27.94 -28.94
CA TRP A 731 -18.59 28.54 -27.63
C TRP A 731 -19.44 27.92 -26.52
N LYS A 732 -20.65 27.37 -26.82
CA LYS A 732 -21.54 26.75 -25.85
C LYS A 732 -20.94 25.41 -25.36
N LEU A 733 -20.40 24.60 -26.29
CA LEU A 733 -19.67 23.38 -25.94
C LEU A 733 -18.42 23.70 -25.09
N ASP A 734 -17.70 24.78 -25.43
CA ASP A 734 -16.53 25.22 -24.70
C ASP A 734 -16.85 25.68 -23.27
N VAL A 735 -17.97 26.40 -23.08
CA VAL A 735 -18.48 26.73 -21.72
C VAL A 735 -18.79 25.46 -20.93
N GLY A 736 -19.40 24.45 -21.54
CA GLY A 736 -19.62 23.15 -20.92
C GLY A 736 -18.31 22.50 -20.48
N LEU A 737 -17.27 22.52 -21.33
CA LEU A 737 -15.94 21.97 -20.97
C LEU A 737 -15.30 22.69 -19.79
N ILE A 738 -15.39 24.04 -19.74
CA ILE A 738 -14.83 24.84 -18.64
C ILE A 738 -15.57 24.53 -17.34
N SER A 739 -16.90 24.49 -17.37
CA SER A 739 -17.73 24.16 -16.21
C SER A 739 -17.39 22.78 -15.63
N GLY A 740 -17.12 21.81 -16.52
CA GLY A 740 -16.72 20.44 -16.16
C GLY A 740 -15.34 20.29 -15.55
N ILE A 741 -14.52 21.36 -15.44
CA ILE A 741 -13.28 21.36 -14.68
C ILE A 741 -13.58 21.21 -13.19
N GLY A 742 -14.62 21.86 -12.69
CA GLY A 742 -15.07 21.75 -11.31
C GLY A 742 -15.55 20.34 -10.98
N ALA A 743 -16.63 19.94 -11.64
CA ALA A 743 -17.20 18.60 -11.55
C ALA A 743 -17.81 18.20 -12.91
N LYS A 744 -17.66 16.93 -13.30
CA LYS A 744 -18.03 16.48 -14.67
C LYS A 744 -19.54 16.51 -14.91
N GLU A 745 -20.33 16.36 -13.87
CA GLU A 745 -21.80 16.42 -13.89
C GLU A 745 -22.30 17.80 -14.36
N ILE A 746 -21.57 18.88 -14.01
CA ILE A 746 -21.91 20.26 -14.35
C ILE A 746 -21.93 20.48 -15.88
N VAL A 747 -21.19 19.68 -16.65
CA VAL A 747 -21.21 19.74 -18.11
C VAL A 747 -22.63 19.52 -18.64
N ALA A 748 -23.32 18.48 -18.16
CA ALA A 748 -24.68 18.14 -18.59
C ALA A 748 -25.67 19.26 -18.20
N SER A 749 -25.59 19.75 -16.96
CA SER A 749 -26.46 20.83 -16.49
C SER A 749 -26.20 22.13 -17.25
N SER A 750 -24.93 22.50 -17.50
CA SER A 750 -24.60 23.70 -18.29
C SER A 750 -25.09 23.58 -19.73
N MET A 751 -24.98 22.42 -20.36
CA MET A 751 -25.49 22.15 -21.69
C MET A 751 -27.01 22.19 -21.71
N GLY A 752 -27.68 21.64 -20.70
CA GLY A 752 -29.13 21.74 -20.53
C GLY A 752 -29.60 23.21 -20.52
N ILE A 753 -28.96 24.08 -19.75
CA ILE A 753 -29.30 25.52 -19.65
C ILE A 753 -29.04 26.24 -20.99
N LEU A 754 -27.89 25.97 -21.64
CA LEU A 754 -27.47 26.69 -22.86
C LEU A 754 -28.29 26.33 -24.11
N TYR A 755 -28.91 25.13 -24.14
CA TYR A 755 -29.69 24.61 -25.26
C TYR A 755 -31.20 24.40 -24.94
N HIS A 756 -31.69 24.76 -23.71
CA HIS A 756 -33.12 24.72 -23.38
C HIS A 756 -33.73 26.10 -23.60
N ASN A 757 -34.74 26.15 -24.43
CA ASN A 757 -35.72 27.23 -24.40
C ASN A 757 -36.75 26.94 -23.28
N ASP A 758 -37.35 27.96 -22.71
CA ASP A 758 -38.19 28.03 -21.51
C ASP A 758 -39.41 27.07 -21.41
N ASP A 759 -39.54 26.04 -22.27
CA ASP A 759 -40.56 25.04 -22.19
C ASP A 759 -40.22 23.95 -21.16
N VAL A 760 -41.07 23.83 -20.15
CA VAL A 760 -40.99 22.83 -19.09
C VAL A 760 -41.28 21.44 -19.66
N VAL A 761 -40.26 20.73 -20.14
CA VAL A 761 -40.33 19.34 -20.56
C VAL A 761 -39.57 18.48 -19.55
N GLU A 762 -40.20 17.37 -19.10
CA GLU A 762 -39.54 16.43 -18.17
C GLU A 762 -38.19 15.99 -18.72
N GLU A 763 -37.13 16.18 -17.93
CA GLU A 763 -35.76 15.74 -18.26
C GLU A 763 -35.75 14.21 -18.57
N GLY A 764 -35.22 13.86 -19.75
CA GLY A 764 -35.09 12.45 -20.19
C GLY A 764 -36.23 11.91 -21.05
N SER A 765 -37.24 12.72 -21.37
CA SER A 765 -38.30 12.32 -22.34
C SER A 765 -37.75 12.36 -23.79
N GLU A 766 -38.33 11.54 -24.70
CA GLU A 766 -37.97 11.58 -26.13
C GLU A 766 -38.23 12.97 -26.77
N GLU A 767 -39.17 13.70 -26.24
CA GLU A 767 -39.54 15.05 -26.66
C GLU A 767 -38.45 16.09 -26.30
N SER A 768 -37.87 15.95 -25.10
CA SER A 768 -36.72 16.74 -24.63
C SER A 768 -35.50 16.51 -25.52
N TYR A 769 -35.17 15.28 -25.85
CA TYR A 769 -34.08 14.95 -26.78
C TYR A 769 -34.31 15.50 -28.20
N SER A 770 -35.57 15.48 -28.68
CA SER A 770 -35.89 16.02 -29.99
C SER A 770 -35.71 17.53 -30.07
N ASN A 771 -36.10 18.28 -29.04
CA ASN A 771 -35.94 19.73 -28.97
C ASN A 771 -34.46 20.14 -28.84
N LEU A 772 -33.74 19.47 -27.98
CA LEU A 772 -32.28 19.66 -27.81
C LEU A 772 -31.54 19.41 -29.14
N ARG A 773 -31.92 18.34 -29.88
CA ARG A 773 -31.34 18.04 -31.19
C ARG A 773 -31.58 19.15 -32.21
N LYS A 774 -32.79 19.69 -32.26
CA LYS A 774 -33.13 20.76 -33.21
C LYS A 774 -32.24 22.00 -32.97
N GLN A 775 -32.03 22.33 -31.72
CA GLN A 775 -31.22 23.51 -31.37
C GLN A 775 -29.73 23.27 -31.63
N MET A 776 -29.17 22.11 -31.23
CA MET A 776 -27.78 21.75 -31.50
C MET A 776 -27.47 21.74 -33.02
N VAL A 777 -28.40 21.18 -33.81
CA VAL A 777 -28.27 21.20 -35.29
C VAL A 777 -28.40 22.59 -35.86
N ALA A 778 -29.27 23.45 -35.32
CA ALA A 778 -29.38 24.84 -35.73
C ALA A 778 -28.07 25.64 -35.46
N ASP A 779 -27.36 25.34 -34.39
CA ASP A 779 -26.07 25.92 -34.10
C ASP A 779 -24.90 25.26 -34.89
N GLY A 780 -25.22 24.34 -35.82
CA GLY A 780 -24.22 23.72 -36.72
C GLY A 780 -23.48 22.50 -36.11
N ILE A 781 -23.93 21.98 -34.99
CA ILE A 781 -23.34 20.78 -34.36
C ILE A 781 -23.77 19.54 -35.13
N THR A 782 -22.79 18.79 -35.62
CA THR A 782 -22.98 17.51 -36.33
C THR A 782 -22.84 16.31 -35.39
N PRO A 783 -23.32 15.12 -35.80
CA PRO A 783 -23.04 13.90 -35.04
C PRO A 783 -21.52 13.64 -34.87
N LEU A 784 -20.69 14.02 -35.85
CA LEU A 784 -19.24 13.92 -35.81
C LEU A 784 -18.64 14.84 -34.73
N SER A 785 -19.04 16.15 -34.73
CA SER A 785 -18.57 17.08 -33.68
C SER A 785 -19.03 16.65 -32.30
N SER A 786 -20.24 16.12 -32.16
CA SER A 786 -20.76 15.55 -30.90
C SER A 786 -19.93 14.35 -30.41
N TYR A 787 -19.54 13.44 -31.32
CA TYR A 787 -18.65 12.33 -30.96
C TYR A 787 -17.26 12.83 -30.53
N CYS A 788 -16.71 13.81 -31.24
CA CYS A 788 -15.44 14.43 -30.87
C CYS A 788 -15.51 15.17 -29.53
N PHE A 789 -16.65 15.78 -29.21
CA PHE A 789 -16.89 16.37 -27.90
C PHE A 789 -16.92 15.30 -26.80
N LEU A 790 -17.60 14.17 -27.01
CA LEU A 790 -17.58 13.05 -26.07
C LEU A 790 -16.19 12.47 -25.86
N LEU A 791 -15.38 12.35 -26.92
CA LEU A 791 -13.97 11.94 -26.84
C LEU A 791 -13.14 12.96 -26.05
N PHE A 792 -13.39 14.24 -26.26
CA PHE A 792 -12.72 15.29 -25.50
C PHE A 792 -13.09 15.19 -24.01
N VAL A 793 -14.40 15.07 -23.68
CA VAL A 793 -14.90 14.90 -22.31
C VAL A 793 -14.31 13.64 -21.64
N LEU A 794 -14.07 12.58 -22.42
CA LEU A 794 -13.43 11.35 -21.92
C LEU A 794 -11.97 11.60 -21.50
N LEU A 795 -11.20 12.32 -22.29
CA LEU A 795 -9.74 12.36 -22.16
C LEU A 795 -9.20 13.62 -21.48
N TYR A 796 -9.97 14.74 -21.46
CA TYR A 796 -9.46 16.03 -20.99
C TYR A 796 -9.29 16.11 -19.47
N PHE A 797 -8.90 17.26 -19.02
CA PHE A 797 -8.63 17.65 -17.64
C PHE A 797 -9.45 16.84 -16.62
N PRO A 798 -8.83 16.10 -15.69
CA PRO A 798 -9.57 15.40 -14.65
C PRO A 798 -10.23 16.40 -13.69
N CYS A 799 -11.29 16.00 -12.99
CA CYS A 799 -11.94 16.90 -12.03
C CYS A 799 -10.94 17.40 -10.98
N ILE A 800 -11.18 18.58 -10.42
CA ILE A 800 -10.29 19.20 -9.42
C ILE A 800 -10.02 18.26 -8.24
N ALA A 801 -11.01 17.47 -7.86
CA ALA A 801 -10.87 16.45 -6.80
C ALA A 801 -9.80 15.40 -7.14
N THR A 802 -9.73 14.93 -8.39
CA THR A 802 -8.69 13.99 -8.83
C THR A 802 -7.30 14.65 -8.84
N ILE A 803 -7.18 15.90 -9.27
CA ILE A 803 -5.91 16.66 -9.22
C ILE A 803 -5.43 16.82 -7.78
N ALA A 804 -6.34 17.16 -6.86
CA ALA A 804 -6.04 17.24 -5.43
C ALA A 804 -5.60 15.91 -4.84
N ALA A 805 -6.24 14.79 -5.26
CA ALA A 805 -5.83 13.46 -4.86
C ALA A 805 -4.44 13.11 -5.37
N ILE A 806 -4.14 13.37 -6.65
CA ILE A 806 -2.79 13.15 -7.24
C ILE A 806 -1.74 13.98 -6.49
N LYS A 807 -2.02 15.26 -6.19
CA LYS A 807 -1.12 16.10 -5.38
C LYS A 807 -0.92 15.52 -3.97
N GLY A 808 -2.00 15.05 -3.34
CA GLY A 808 -1.96 14.44 -2.02
C GLY A 808 -1.10 13.17 -1.97
N GLU A 809 -1.24 12.29 -2.98
CA GLU A 809 -0.51 11.01 -3.05
C GLU A 809 0.94 11.15 -3.54
N THR A 810 1.22 12.16 -4.36
CA THR A 810 2.59 12.39 -4.89
C THR A 810 3.39 13.39 -4.05
N GLY A 811 2.74 14.17 -3.17
CA GLY A 811 3.34 15.27 -2.43
C GLY A 811 3.77 16.47 -3.32
N SER A 812 3.52 16.43 -4.63
CA SER A 812 4.08 17.38 -5.60
C SER A 812 3.04 17.97 -6.55
N TRP A 813 2.99 19.29 -6.64
CA TRP A 813 2.21 20.00 -7.64
C TRP A 813 2.69 19.74 -9.08
N LYS A 814 3.96 19.41 -9.29
CA LYS A 814 4.51 19.12 -10.63
C LYS A 814 3.78 17.96 -11.30
N TRP A 815 3.52 16.87 -10.58
CA TRP A 815 2.81 15.71 -11.11
C TRP A 815 1.32 15.99 -11.34
N ALA A 816 0.68 16.73 -10.43
CA ALA A 816 -0.72 17.13 -10.57
C ALA A 816 -0.92 18.05 -11.78
N SER A 817 -0.06 19.06 -11.96
CA SER A 817 -0.08 19.95 -13.14
C SER A 817 0.26 19.20 -14.43
N PHE A 818 1.23 18.29 -14.38
CA PHE A 818 1.55 17.45 -15.55
C PHE A 818 0.36 16.62 -15.99
N ALA A 819 -0.36 15.99 -15.03
CA ALA A 819 -1.58 15.21 -15.32
C ALA A 819 -2.62 16.08 -16.03
N ALA A 820 -2.89 17.28 -15.51
CA ALA A 820 -3.85 18.23 -16.09
C ALA A 820 -3.49 18.63 -17.51
N VAL A 821 -2.24 19.03 -17.75
CA VAL A 821 -1.78 19.53 -19.04
C VAL A 821 -1.75 18.43 -20.10
N TYR A 822 -1.16 17.27 -19.79
CA TYR A 822 -1.02 16.21 -20.79
C TYR A 822 -2.38 15.62 -21.19
N THR A 823 -3.31 15.42 -20.23
CA THR A 823 -4.65 14.89 -20.54
C THR A 823 -5.43 15.85 -21.44
N THR A 824 -5.36 17.15 -21.17
CA THR A 824 -6.00 18.17 -22.01
C THR A 824 -5.37 18.23 -23.40
N ALA A 825 -4.05 18.21 -23.50
CA ALA A 825 -3.36 18.18 -24.80
C ALA A 825 -3.69 16.89 -25.59
N LEU A 826 -3.74 15.75 -24.91
CA LEU A 826 -4.12 14.46 -25.48
C LEU A 826 -5.56 14.50 -26.01
N ALA A 827 -6.51 15.02 -25.22
CA ALA A 827 -7.90 15.18 -25.63
C ALA A 827 -8.01 16.05 -26.88
N TRP A 828 -7.27 17.16 -26.90
CA TRP A 828 -7.25 18.08 -28.05
C TRP A 828 -6.73 17.39 -29.33
N ILE A 829 -5.60 16.69 -29.22
CA ILE A 829 -5.01 15.99 -30.38
C ILE A 829 -5.94 14.90 -30.89
N VAL A 830 -6.45 14.05 -30.01
CA VAL A 830 -7.27 12.89 -30.40
C VAL A 830 -8.59 13.36 -31.02
N SER A 831 -9.30 14.31 -30.42
CA SER A 831 -10.56 14.81 -30.96
C SER A 831 -10.37 15.56 -32.27
N ALA A 832 -9.31 16.38 -32.41
CA ALA A 832 -9.00 17.08 -33.67
C ALA A 832 -8.67 16.07 -34.79
N VAL A 833 -7.85 15.05 -34.51
CA VAL A 833 -7.52 14.02 -35.53
C VAL A 833 -8.77 13.26 -35.96
N VAL A 834 -9.63 12.85 -35.00
CA VAL A 834 -10.87 12.14 -35.32
C VAL A 834 -11.82 13.03 -36.14
N TYR A 835 -11.97 14.31 -35.78
CA TYR A 835 -12.79 15.25 -36.50
C TYR A 835 -12.29 15.45 -37.95
N GLN A 836 -11.00 15.72 -38.13
CA GLN A 836 -10.43 15.95 -39.44
C GLN A 836 -10.53 14.72 -40.35
N ILE A 837 -10.28 13.54 -39.82
CA ILE A 837 -10.45 12.27 -40.57
C ILE A 837 -11.92 12.05 -40.92
N GLY A 838 -12.85 12.25 -39.98
CA GLY A 838 -14.28 12.07 -40.22
C GLY A 838 -14.79 13.07 -41.27
N ALA A 839 -14.38 14.36 -41.21
CA ALA A 839 -14.72 15.39 -42.19
C ALA A 839 -14.16 15.03 -43.60
N MET A 840 -12.95 14.48 -43.71
CA MET A 840 -12.40 13.99 -44.98
C MET A 840 -13.16 12.80 -45.56
N LEU A 841 -13.76 11.96 -44.70
CA LEU A 841 -14.59 10.82 -45.10
C LEU A 841 -16.04 11.20 -45.41
N GLY A 842 -16.42 12.48 -45.20
CA GLY A 842 -17.77 13.01 -45.46
C GLY A 842 -18.80 12.61 -44.38
N LEU A 843 -18.36 12.34 -43.16
CA LEU A 843 -19.21 11.98 -42.01
C LEU A 843 -19.78 13.21 -41.29
#